data_2b39cba321e39d5ed6906df7ecaa0ebd
#
_entry.id   2b39cba321e39d5ed6906df7ecaa0ebd
#
_cell.length_a   1.000
_cell.length_b   1.000
_cell.length_c   1.000
_cell.angle_alpha   90.00
_cell.angle_beta   90.00
_cell.angle_gamma   90.00
#
_symmetry.space_group_name_H-M   'P 1'
#
loop_
_entity.id
_entity.type
_entity.pdbx_description
1 polymer ?
#
loop_
_entity_poly.entity_id
_entity_poly.type
_entity_poly.pdbx_seq_one_letter_code
_entity_poly.pdbx_strand_id
1 'polypeptide(L)'
;MTQELCKRKGRVSDKELRRRVRIINTPKPRKEPEVLQRRKKAPITYISGGEGFIKWTEEFVRIKIYVDGVAVWCPVGDLPTKLNPDTGRCSRDMWDFQKTVALDALKMVNGKFIKRLIVLCWMRGEGKSLFVCLIQLWKFFNFPAQQIMLGANSKDQVKFVHYDIMRDIILNSPALIGIVGERNVQEKEIRLKNAKGHIVSIVRSISSFSGIVSNITGYTFSEIFDMNNPKFFTQLDGSIRNIPNALGVIDSTVSAKSHILYKLYDTWKKGLDRTLLFSHRDSPKASHKDFTNPEMTQVQLNSYKAKFPSREFAMYFKNTWDAGSKKMFTEESFIASQYIGFRNSLGEYNKVLATVHAHLKAREENKIPEDEEFQDGTYAKMQADLQPLSAIYELKTDFNQPRSITMDELEKLGDIYNTDWALCVGVDRADPMKINILQGARTIITLIAKGLPGSRNNPAVLLQEDTTILKYMYFGIDIKHIQHSDINSIKEVIEGYVNKYDGVDSLCTERWGMWDIGEWCENLEIEFFPLTASYPIQKEGFSEMYALINEGRFKCPEVVIRGNKKDSLLEEEFLLFDHDPVKKFYGTPEKKEKLGVQDDCMFAINWSIYGARFLSAEDFRSRNVITSLGSYYEDKKSLVGN
;
A
#
# COMPACT_ATOMS: atom_id res chain seq x y z
N MET A 1 1.75 38.62 23.61
CA MET A 1 2.41 37.38 24.09
C MET A 1 2.86 36.45 22.97
N THR A 2 2.08 36.21 21.93
CA THR A 2 2.42 35.31 20.79
C THR A 2 3.52 35.82 19.86
N GLN A 3 3.63 37.12 19.65
CA GLN A 3 4.70 37.71 18.81
C GLN A 3 6.10 37.67 19.46
N GLU A 4 6.18 37.68 20.79
CA GLU A 4 7.47 37.55 21.49
C GLU A 4 8.00 36.10 21.50
N LEU A 5 7.13 35.10 21.45
CA LEU A 5 7.53 33.69 21.37
C LEU A 5 8.16 33.35 20.02
N CYS A 6 7.70 33.95 18.91
CA CYS A 6 8.34 33.80 17.60
C CYS A 6 9.71 34.49 17.54
N LYS A 7 9.87 35.66 18.15
CA LYS A 7 11.17 36.35 18.22
C LYS A 7 12.22 35.61 19.04
N ARG A 8 11.81 34.87 20.09
CA ARG A 8 12.73 34.05 20.90
C ARG A 8 13.11 32.71 20.27
N LYS A 9 12.30 32.17 19.35
CA LYS A 9 12.65 30.98 18.56
C LYS A 9 13.47 31.31 17.29
N GLY A 10 13.64 32.58 16.98
CA GLY A 10 14.38 33.04 15.85
C GLY A 10 15.89 32.93 16.06
N ARG A 11 16.51 32.02 15.40
CA ARG A 11 17.91 31.57 15.28
C ARG A 11 18.17 30.28 16.05
N VAL A 12 17.60 29.20 15.55
CA VAL A 12 18.25 27.90 15.71
C VAL A 12 19.63 28.05 15.07
N SER A 13 20.71 27.94 15.86
CA SER A 13 22.07 28.09 15.35
C SER A 13 22.29 27.05 14.25
N ASP A 14 23.12 27.37 13.23
CA ASP A 14 23.53 26.43 12.18
C ASP A 14 23.96 25.06 12.75
N LYS A 15 24.43 25.05 13.97
CA LYS A 15 24.86 23.86 14.72
C LYS A 15 23.67 22.99 15.15
N GLU A 16 22.56 23.60 15.57
CA GLU A 16 21.33 22.91 15.99
C GLU A 16 20.53 22.41 14.79
N LEU A 17 20.48 23.18 13.70
CA LEU A 17 19.90 22.74 12.43
C LEU A 17 20.66 21.52 11.87
N ARG A 18 21.99 21.53 11.90
CA ARG A 18 22.83 20.42 11.47
C ARG A 18 22.66 19.17 12.37
N ARG A 19 22.39 19.37 13.67
CA ARG A 19 22.13 18.29 14.62
C ARG A 19 20.80 17.58 14.37
N ARG A 20 19.75 18.32 14.05
CA ARG A 20 18.42 17.78 13.73
C ARG A 20 18.41 16.97 12.42
N VAL A 21 19.15 17.40 11.41
CA VAL A 21 19.34 16.65 10.15
C VAL A 21 20.15 15.35 10.38
N ARG A 22 21.14 15.35 11.30
CA ARG A 22 21.92 14.15 11.63
C ARG A 22 21.14 13.05 12.32
N ILE A 23 20.06 13.39 13.03
CA ILE A 23 19.26 12.40 13.76
C ILE A 23 18.39 11.58 12.79
N ILE A 24 18.17 12.04 11.56
CA ILE A 24 17.19 11.46 10.68
C ILE A 24 17.74 10.42 9.72
N ASN A 25 19.02 10.32 9.40
CA ASN A 25 19.56 9.21 8.59
C ASN A 25 21.00 9.50 8.06
N THR A 26 22.05 9.21 8.81
CA THR A 26 23.36 8.99 8.19
C THR A 26 24.06 7.76 8.79
N PRO A 27 24.65 6.88 7.96
CA PRO A 27 25.60 5.88 8.45
C PRO A 27 26.79 6.59 9.11
N LYS A 28 27.27 6.10 10.25
CA LYS A 28 28.40 6.68 10.97
C LYS A 28 29.60 6.83 10.01
N PRO A 29 30.13 8.03 9.80
CA PRO A 29 31.33 8.21 8.98
C PRO A 29 32.57 7.61 9.69
N ARG A 30 33.43 6.92 8.94
CA ARG A 30 34.78 6.55 9.40
C ARG A 30 35.52 7.83 9.77
N LYS A 31 36.22 7.81 10.92
CA LYS A 31 37.07 8.91 11.38
C LYS A 31 38.12 9.23 10.32
N GLU A 32 38.05 10.41 9.75
CA GLU A 32 39.16 10.98 8.97
C GLU A 32 40.16 11.62 9.93
N PRO A 33 41.47 11.59 9.61
CA PRO A 33 42.50 12.13 10.47
C PRO A 33 42.42 13.67 10.56
N GLU A 34 42.57 14.17 11.78
CA GLU A 34 42.64 15.58 12.10
C GLU A 34 43.96 16.19 11.57
N VAL A 35 43.95 16.70 10.36
CA VAL A 35 44.81 17.84 9.97
C VAL A 35 44.11 18.55 8.81
N LEU A 36 43.28 19.50 9.10
CA LEU A 36 42.87 20.53 8.13
C LEU A 36 42.88 21.90 8.80
N GLN A 37 43.93 22.64 8.50
CA GLN A 37 44.07 24.06 8.76
C GLN A 37 42.74 24.78 8.45
N ARG A 38 42.31 25.65 9.38
CA ARG A 38 41.17 26.56 9.18
C ARG A 38 41.44 27.43 7.94
N ARG A 39 41.06 26.92 6.74
CA ARG A 39 40.94 27.77 5.56
C ARG A 39 39.82 28.80 5.85
N LYS A 40 40.15 30.09 5.76
CA LYS A 40 39.16 31.17 5.76
C LYS A 40 38.08 30.79 4.75
N LYS A 41 36.81 30.70 5.18
CA LYS A 41 35.71 30.42 4.26
C LYS A 41 35.75 31.47 3.16
N ALA A 42 35.77 31.04 1.91
CA ALA A 42 35.59 31.94 0.77
C ALA A 42 34.24 32.70 0.92
N PRO A 43 34.17 33.96 0.47
CA PRO A 43 32.93 34.71 0.53
C PRO A 43 31.80 33.94 -0.21
N ILE A 44 30.62 33.93 0.38
CA ILE A 44 29.43 33.27 -0.20
C ILE A 44 29.03 34.06 -1.44
N THR A 45 29.14 33.44 -2.60
CA THR A 45 28.61 33.93 -3.88
C THR A 45 27.34 33.15 -4.24
N TYR A 46 26.55 33.62 -5.19
CA TYR A 46 25.32 32.93 -5.61
C TYR A 46 25.60 31.54 -6.24
N ILE A 47 26.83 31.23 -6.62
CA ILE A 47 27.27 29.93 -7.12
C ILE A 47 27.96 29.06 -6.06
N SER A 48 27.90 29.45 -4.79
CA SER A 48 28.51 28.72 -3.67
C SER A 48 27.65 27.53 -3.18
N GLY A 49 27.08 26.76 -4.07
CA GLY A 49 26.27 25.59 -3.72
C GLY A 49 25.02 25.95 -2.93
N GLY A 50 24.69 25.16 -1.89
CA GLY A 50 23.49 25.37 -1.07
C GLY A 50 23.46 26.73 -0.37
N GLU A 51 24.58 27.24 0.10
CA GLU A 51 24.64 28.59 0.71
C GLU A 51 24.32 29.67 -0.33
N GLY A 52 24.86 29.54 -1.54
CA GLY A 52 24.59 30.44 -2.66
C GLY A 52 23.13 30.39 -3.14
N PHE A 53 22.57 29.20 -3.21
CA PHE A 53 21.16 28.99 -3.52
C PHE A 53 20.25 29.68 -2.51
N ILE A 54 20.49 29.48 -1.22
CA ILE A 54 19.68 30.09 -0.14
C ILE A 54 19.75 31.62 -0.24
N LYS A 55 20.97 32.18 -0.34
CA LYS A 55 21.18 33.61 -0.46
C LYS A 55 20.45 34.20 -1.66
N TRP A 56 20.60 33.57 -2.85
CA TRP A 56 19.95 34.04 -4.07
C TRP A 56 18.43 33.96 -3.98
N THR A 57 17.90 32.87 -3.41
CA THR A 57 16.44 32.66 -3.27
C THR A 57 15.83 33.70 -2.31
N GLU A 58 16.45 33.92 -1.16
CA GLU A 58 15.96 34.88 -0.17
C GLU A 58 16.02 36.32 -0.69
N GLU A 59 17.00 36.67 -1.56
CA GLU A 59 17.23 38.01 -2.05
C GLU A 59 16.37 38.36 -3.26
N PHE A 60 16.14 37.45 -4.20
CA PHE A 60 15.55 37.76 -5.50
C PHE A 60 14.19 37.14 -5.77
N VAL A 61 13.81 36.08 -5.02
CA VAL A 61 12.63 35.30 -5.35
C VAL A 61 11.43 35.72 -4.50
N ARG A 62 10.27 35.83 -5.17
CA ARG A 62 8.97 35.92 -4.52
C ARG A 62 8.17 34.64 -4.79
N ILE A 63 7.50 34.14 -3.77
CA ILE A 63 6.61 32.98 -3.86
C ILE A 63 5.20 33.36 -3.44
N LYS A 64 4.22 32.65 -4.00
CA LYS A 64 2.82 32.81 -3.63
C LYS A 64 2.55 32.10 -2.32
N ILE A 65 2.04 32.83 -1.35
CA ILE A 65 1.61 32.29 -0.06
C ILE A 65 0.20 32.78 0.25
N TYR A 66 -0.45 32.17 1.22
CA TYR A 66 -1.75 32.61 1.71
C TYR A 66 -1.57 33.26 3.08
N VAL A 67 -2.05 34.47 3.22
CA VAL A 67 -2.06 35.21 4.48
C VAL A 67 -3.51 35.59 4.77
N ASP A 68 -4.05 35.05 5.86
CA ASP A 68 -5.46 35.27 6.25
C ASP A 68 -6.46 34.95 5.09
N GLY A 69 -6.17 33.87 4.33
CA GLY A 69 -6.98 33.40 3.21
C GLY A 69 -6.75 34.15 1.88
N VAL A 70 -5.93 35.20 1.87
CA VAL A 70 -5.62 36.00 0.67
C VAL A 70 -4.27 35.57 0.09
N ALA A 71 -4.25 35.29 -1.21
CA ALA A 71 -3.02 34.96 -1.93
C ALA A 71 -2.14 36.22 -2.13
N VAL A 72 -0.91 36.19 -1.65
CA VAL A 72 0.07 37.29 -1.79
C VAL A 72 1.41 36.75 -2.29
N TRP A 73 2.13 37.58 -3.06
CA TRP A 73 3.49 37.30 -3.49
C TRP A 73 4.49 37.88 -2.47
N CYS A 74 5.11 36.99 -1.70
CA CYS A 74 6.01 37.38 -0.62
C CYS A 74 7.48 37.06 -0.99
N PRO A 75 8.44 37.99 -0.72
CA PRO A 75 9.85 37.64 -0.82
C PRO A 75 10.20 36.48 0.09
N VAL A 76 11.00 35.52 -0.40
CA VAL A 76 11.37 34.33 0.39
C VAL A 76 12.16 34.73 1.65
N GLY A 77 12.96 35.79 1.57
CA GLY A 77 13.66 36.33 2.74
C GLY A 77 12.75 36.86 3.86
N ASP A 78 11.54 37.32 3.48
CA ASP A 78 10.56 37.98 4.37
C ASP A 78 9.33 37.09 4.66
N LEU A 79 9.44 35.76 4.56
CA LEU A 79 8.33 34.87 4.83
C LEU A 79 7.74 35.05 6.24
N PRO A 80 6.41 35.03 6.37
CA PRO A 80 5.73 35.24 7.64
C PRO A 80 6.19 34.27 8.73
N THR A 81 6.36 34.83 9.92
CA THR A 81 6.65 34.08 11.15
C THR A 81 5.41 33.91 12.04
N LYS A 82 4.23 34.35 11.56
CA LYS A 82 2.96 34.17 12.27
C LYS A 82 2.63 32.69 12.37
N LEU A 83 2.48 32.20 13.58
CA LEU A 83 2.15 30.80 13.82
C LEU A 83 0.68 30.53 13.53
N ASN A 84 0.40 29.43 12.84
CA ASN A 84 -0.92 28.85 12.83
C ASN A 84 -1.23 28.29 14.24
N PRO A 85 -2.33 28.68 14.88
CA PRO A 85 -2.64 28.27 16.25
C PRO A 85 -2.83 26.74 16.39
N ASP A 86 -3.34 26.08 15.34
CA ASP A 86 -3.66 24.65 15.33
C ASP A 86 -2.40 23.76 15.20
N THR A 87 -1.40 24.25 14.47
CA THR A 87 -0.17 23.47 14.20
C THR A 87 1.05 23.99 14.94
N GLY A 88 1.02 25.22 15.41
CA GLY A 88 2.16 25.93 16.01
C GLY A 88 3.31 26.18 15.03
N ARG A 89 3.05 26.23 13.72
CA ARG A 89 4.03 26.39 12.63
C ARG A 89 3.73 27.59 11.76
N CYS A 90 4.72 28.03 11.00
CA CYS A 90 4.61 29.16 10.09
C CYS A 90 5.31 28.88 8.75
N SER A 91 5.10 29.73 7.74
CA SER A 91 5.73 29.57 6.42
C SER A 91 7.25 29.57 6.49
N ARG A 92 7.83 30.26 7.47
CA ARG A 92 9.28 30.26 7.71
C ARG A 92 9.81 28.90 8.13
N ASP A 93 9.05 28.12 8.89
CA ASP A 93 9.46 26.77 9.32
C ASP A 93 9.63 25.82 8.13
N MET A 94 8.74 25.92 7.11
CA MET A 94 8.88 25.17 5.85
C MET A 94 10.18 25.53 5.13
N TRP A 95 10.45 26.83 4.96
CA TRP A 95 11.64 27.28 4.28
C TRP A 95 12.91 26.88 5.04
N ASP A 96 12.91 27.00 6.37
CA ASP A 96 14.05 26.60 7.20
C ASP A 96 14.35 25.08 7.08
N PHE A 97 13.33 24.25 6.97
CA PHE A 97 13.50 22.83 6.62
C PHE A 97 14.10 22.66 5.22
N GLN A 98 13.55 23.32 4.21
CA GLN A 98 14.04 23.24 2.83
C GLN A 98 15.50 23.73 2.71
N LYS A 99 15.90 24.76 3.46
CA LYS A 99 17.30 25.19 3.54
C LYS A 99 18.25 24.09 4.03
N THR A 100 17.81 23.29 5.01
CA THR A 100 18.66 22.18 5.50
C THR A 100 18.90 21.14 4.42
N VAL A 101 17.87 20.83 3.63
CA VAL A 101 17.98 19.91 2.49
C VAL A 101 18.87 20.50 1.41
N ALA A 102 18.73 21.80 1.09
CA ALA A 102 19.54 22.49 0.09
C ALA A 102 21.03 22.44 0.41
N LEU A 103 21.41 22.63 1.67
CA LEU A 103 22.82 22.61 2.11
C LEU A 103 23.52 21.28 1.84
N ASP A 104 22.80 20.16 1.95
CA ASP A 104 23.32 18.84 1.63
C ASP A 104 23.21 18.51 0.14
N ALA A 105 22.06 18.77 -0.45
CA ALA A 105 21.74 18.44 -1.85
C ALA A 105 22.66 19.19 -2.85
N LEU A 106 22.91 20.47 -2.59
CA LEU A 106 23.65 21.35 -3.49
C LEU A 106 25.11 21.58 -3.05
N LYS A 107 25.65 20.70 -2.22
CA LYS A 107 27.02 20.76 -1.78
C LYS A 107 27.99 20.70 -2.96
N MET A 108 28.94 21.61 -3.00
CA MET A 108 29.96 21.69 -4.04
C MET A 108 31.38 21.50 -3.47
N VAL A 109 32.24 20.86 -4.26
CA VAL A 109 33.68 20.73 -3.99
C VAL A 109 34.43 21.13 -5.26
N ASN A 110 35.38 22.04 -5.14
CA ASN A 110 36.14 22.56 -6.28
C ASN A 110 35.24 23.06 -7.44
N GLY A 111 34.15 23.76 -7.11
CA GLY A 111 33.21 24.32 -8.10
C GLY A 111 32.31 23.28 -8.78
N LYS A 112 32.28 22.04 -8.32
CA LYS A 112 31.42 20.97 -8.89
C LYS A 112 30.47 20.41 -7.86
N PHE A 113 29.24 20.13 -8.26
CA PHE A 113 28.27 19.44 -7.41
C PHE A 113 28.75 18.04 -7.06
N ILE A 114 28.61 17.66 -5.78
CA ILE A 114 28.82 16.27 -5.33
C ILE A 114 27.65 15.42 -5.76
N LYS A 115 26.42 15.95 -5.64
CA LYS A 115 25.19 15.25 -6.04
C LYS A 115 24.84 15.62 -7.46
N ARG A 116 24.41 14.64 -8.24
CA ARG A 116 23.96 14.81 -9.63
C ARG A 116 22.47 14.50 -9.79
N LEU A 117 21.95 13.65 -8.90
CA LEU A 117 20.53 13.33 -8.83
C LEU A 117 20.03 13.58 -7.41
N ILE A 118 18.99 14.38 -7.29
CA ILE A 118 18.31 14.69 -6.04
C ILE A 118 16.87 14.19 -6.16
N VAL A 119 16.44 13.36 -5.23
CA VAL A 119 15.06 12.86 -5.15
C VAL A 119 14.42 13.36 -3.87
N LEU A 120 13.33 14.09 -4.00
CA LEU A 120 12.53 14.62 -2.90
C LEU A 120 11.26 13.77 -2.77
N CYS A 121 11.30 12.78 -1.91
CA CYS A 121 10.16 11.89 -1.65
C CYS A 121 9.51 12.30 -0.33
N TRP A 122 8.69 13.37 -0.37
CA TRP A 122 8.05 13.95 0.80
C TRP A 122 6.53 13.80 0.73
N MET A 123 5.88 13.88 1.87
CA MET A 123 4.42 13.88 1.96
C MET A 123 3.80 15.00 1.10
N ARG A 124 2.55 14.81 0.71
CA ARG A 124 1.80 15.83 -0.04
C ARG A 124 1.61 17.09 0.81
N GLY A 125 1.82 18.26 0.20
CA GLY A 125 1.71 19.55 0.89
C GLY A 125 3.03 20.09 1.48
N GLU A 126 4.15 19.35 1.42
CA GLU A 126 5.46 19.75 1.95
C GLU A 126 6.28 20.66 1.00
N GLY A 127 5.67 21.18 -0.06
CA GLY A 127 6.30 22.15 -0.96
C GLY A 127 7.38 21.60 -1.89
N LYS A 128 7.39 20.27 -2.18
CA LYS A 128 8.38 19.59 -3.06
C LYS A 128 8.54 20.27 -4.41
N SER A 129 7.43 20.43 -5.13
CA SER A 129 7.45 20.92 -6.52
C SER A 129 7.93 22.36 -6.61
N LEU A 130 7.55 23.21 -5.63
CA LEU A 130 8.09 24.56 -5.51
C LEU A 130 9.60 24.53 -5.29
N PHE A 131 10.08 23.69 -4.37
CA PHE A 131 11.50 23.60 -4.04
C PHE A 131 12.35 23.08 -5.21
N VAL A 132 11.85 22.10 -5.97
CA VAL A 132 12.46 21.63 -7.22
C VAL A 132 12.59 22.77 -8.24
N CYS A 133 11.51 23.57 -8.41
CA CYS A 133 11.51 24.72 -9.31
C CYS A 133 12.52 25.79 -8.89
N LEU A 134 12.63 26.08 -7.58
CA LEU A 134 13.59 27.04 -7.05
C LEU A 134 15.04 26.65 -7.34
N ILE A 135 15.39 25.37 -7.18
CA ILE A 135 16.74 24.84 -7.47
C ILE A 135 17.08 25.04 -8.96
N GLN A 136 16.16 24.71 -9.86
CA GLN A 136 16.42 24.83 -11.29
C GLN A 136 16.41 26.29 -11.77
N LEU A 137 15.55 27.15 -11.19
CA LEU A 137 15.60 28.58 -11.44
C LEU A 137 16.92 29.21 -10.97
N TRP A 138 17.40 28.85 -9.78
CA TRP A 138 18.69 29.28 -9.30
C TRP A 138 19.81 28.91 -10.29
N LYS A 139 19.83 27.68 -10.83
CA LYS A 139 20.78 27.27 -11.86
C LYS A 139 20.61 28.07 -13.14
N PHE A 140 19.38 28.26 -13.60
CA PHE A 140 19.07 29.00 -14.83
C PHE A 140 19.63 30.42 -14.82
N PHE A 141 19.57 31.11 -13.68
CA PHE A 141 20.03 32.48 -13.54
C PHE A 141 21.53 32.65 -13.22
N ASN A 142 22.12 31.67 -12.51
CA ASN A 142 23.46 31.84 -11.94
C ASN A 142 24.55 31.02 -12.63
N PHE A 143 24.19 30.02 -13.44
CA PHE A 143 25.15 29.21 -14.18
C PHE A 143 25.06 29.49 -15.68
N PRO A 144 26.22 29.49 -16.40
CA PRO A 144 26.22 29.81 -17.82
C PRO A 144 25.60 28.66 -18.64
N ALA A 145 25.04 29.02 -19.83
CA ALA A 145 24.61 28.11 -20.87
C ALA A 145 23.69 26.96 -20.38
N GLN A 146 22.65 27.30 -19.63
CA GLN A 146 21.73 26.32 -19.09
C GLN A 146 20.71 25.83 -20.10
N GLN A 147 20.55 24.52 -20.21
CA GLN A 147 19.49 23.83 -20.94
C GLN A 147 18.75 22.92 -19.95
N ILE A 148 17.61 23.39 -19.44
CA ILE A 148 16.85 22.71 -18.39
C ILE A 148 15.57 22.17 -19.00
N MET A 149 15.32 20.87 -18.78
CA MET A 149 14.14 20.15 -19.25
C MET A 149 13.21 19.85 -18.08
N LEU A 150 11.95 20.21 -18.21
CA LEU A 150 10.92 19.89 -17.22
C LEU A 150 10.14 18.69 -17.73
N GLY A 151 10.19 17.56 -17.01
CA GLY A 151 9.57 16.30 -17.39
C GLY A 151 8.46 15.89 -16.44
N ALA A 152 7.46 15.18 -16.96
CA ALA A 152 6.45 14.45 -16.19
C ALA A 152 5.87 13.32 -17.04
N ASN A 153 4.97 12.52 -16.46
CA ASN A 153 4.33 11.40 -17.14
C ASN A 153 3.41 11.83 -18.29
N SER A 154 2.76 13.00 -18.20
CA SER A 154 1.95 13.58 -19.28
C SER A 154 2.37 15.01 -19.60
N LYS A 155 2.03 15.46 -20.82
CA LYS A 155 2.35 16.80 -21.31
C LYS A 155 1.66 17.90 -20.50
N ASP A 156 0.42 17.69 -20.11
CA ASP A 156 -0.35 18.65 -19.31
C ASP A 156 0.18 18.74 -17.89
N GLN A 157 0.56 17.59 -17.30
CA GLN A 157 1.16 17.54 -15.98
C GLN A 157 2.49 18.33 -15.90
N VAL A 158 3.33 18.26 -16.93
CA VAL A 158 4.57 19.09 -16.98
C VAL A 158 4.24 20.56 -16.96
N LYS A 159 3.25 20.99 -17.74
CA LYS A 159 2.86 22.39 -17.85
C LYS A 159 2.35 22.92 -16.51
N PHE A 160 1.41 22.23 -15.90
CA PHE A 160 0.74 22.73 -14.69
C PHE A 160 1.56 22.61 -13.40
N VAL A 161 2.50 21.67 -13.31
CA VAL A 161 3.21 21.44 -12.05
C VAL A 161 4.51 22.24 -11.95
N HIS A 162 5.42 22.12 -12.91
CA HIS A 162 6.72 22.79 -12.80
C HIS A 162 6.81 24.07 -13.64
N TYR A 163 6.31 24.01 -14.87
CA TYR A 163 6.47 25.14 -15.78
C TYR A 163 5.72 26.39 -15.29
N ASP A 164 4.45 26.23 -14.92
CA ASP A 164 3.64 27.37 -14.45
C ASP A 164 4.19 27.93 -13.13
N ILE A 165 4.69 27.07 -12.22
CA ILE A 165 5.35 27.54 -11.00
C ILE A 165 6.56 28.43 -11.34
N MET A 166 7.45 27.97 -12.23
CA MET A 166 8.64 28.73 -12.62
C MET A 166 8.27 30.03 -13.33
N ARG A 167 7.30 29.97 -14.24
CA ARG A 167 6.79 31.14 -14.95
C ARG A 167 6.24 32.19 -13.99
N ASP A 168 5.37 31.75 -13.08
CA ASP A 168 4.72 32.65 -12.14
C ASP A 168 5.72 33.28 -11.16
N ILE A 169 6.72 32.51 -10.71
CA ILE A 169 7.82 33.05 -9.89
C ILE A 169 8.57 34.17 -10.63
N ILE A 170 8.94 33.93 -11.90
CA ILE A 170 9.67 34.92 -12.70
C ILE A 170 8.82 36.18 -12.90
N LEU A 171 7.55 36.02 -13.30
CA LEU A 171 6.66 37.15 -13.57
C LEU A 171 6.38 38.01 -12.34
N ASN A 172 6.36 37.40 -11.15
CA ASN A 172 6.07 38.10 -9.90
C ASN A 172 7.30 38.44 -9.06
N SER A 173 8.52 38.17 -9.55
CA SER A 173 9.78 38.57 -8.92
C SER A 173 10.42 39.70 -9.75
N PRO A 174 10.37 40.95 -9.31
CA PRO A 174 10.81 42.12 -10.11
C PRO A 174 12.24 41.99 -10.63
N ALA A 175 13.16 41.48 -9.83
CA ALA A 175 14.54 41.26 -10.25
C ALA A 175 14.66 40.23 -11.37
N LEU A 176 13.89 39.12 -11.30
CA LEU A 176 13.97 38.03 -12.27
C LEU A 176 13.33 38.40 -13.60
N ILE A 177 12.16 39.06 -13.59
CA ILE A 177 11.50 39.52 -14.82
C ILE A 177 12.28 40.63 -15.49
N GLY A 178 12.95 41.48 -14.71
CA GLY A 178 13.86 42.52 -15.23
C GLY A 178 15.03 41.94 -16.03
N ILE A 179 15.54 40.77 -15.63
CA ILE A 179 16.63 40.08 -16.33
C ILE A 179 16.12 39.32 -17.57
N VAL A 180 15.01 38.57 -17.45
CA VAL A 180 14.48 37.75 -18.53
C VAL A 180 13.78 38.59 -19.59
N GLY A 181 12.97 39.56 -19.16
CA GLY A 181 12.04 40.28 -20.01
C GLY A 181 10.78 39.46 -20.32
N GLU A 182 9.61 40.09 -20.20
CA GLU A 182 8.30 39.43 -20.29
C GLU A 182 8.11 38.66 -21.61
N ARG A 183 8.56 39.21 -22.74
CA ARG A 183 8.46 38.57 -24.07
C ARG A 183 9.23 37.24 -24.20
N ASN A 184 10.17 36.97 -23.31
CA ASN A 184 10.98 35.76 -23.28
C ASN A 184 10.41 34.69 -22.35
N VAL A 185 9.33 34.98 -21.63
CA VAL A 185 8.54 34.02 -20.84
C VAL A 185 7.35 33.58 -21.71
N GLN A 186 7.55 32.53 -22.50
CA GLN A 186 6.57 32.03 -23.46
C GLN A 186 5.70 30.91 -22.86
N GLU A 187 4.76 30.39 -23.59
CA GLU A 187 3.85 29.34 -23.09
C GLU A 187 4.53 27.98 -22.80
N LYS A 188 5.60 27.66 -23.53
CA LYS A 188 6.28 26.35 -23.44
C LYS A 188 7.75 26.43 -23.09
N GLU A 189 8.32 27.62 -23.11
CA GLU A 189 9.73 27.82 -22.81
C GLU A 189 10.03 29.20 -22.25
N ILE A 190 11.07 29.28 -21.40
CA ILE A 190 11.63 30.52 -20.87
C ILE A 190 13.04 30.65 -21.40
N ARG A 191 13.35 31.82 -21.97
CA ARG A 191 14.62 32.11 -22.62
C ARG A 191 15.37 33.21 -21.91
N LEU A 192 16.64 32.98 -21.62
CA LEU A 192 17.54 34.05 -21.18
C LEU A 192 18.43 34.47 -22.36
N LYS A 193 18.49 35.75 -22.65
CA LYS A 193 19.27 36.33 -23.76
C LYS A 193 20.42 37.15 -23.23
N ASN A 194 21.53 37.14 -23.95
CA ASN A 194 22.63 38.09 -23.70
C ASN A 194 22.34 39.48 -24.29
N ALA A 195 23.24 40.44 -24.04
CA ALA A 195 23.11 41.80 -24.57
C ALA A 195 23.03 41.88 -26.11
N LYS A 196 23.49 40.85 -26.83
CA LYS A 196 23.39 40.79 -28.29
C LYS A 196 22.09 40.10 -28.77
N GLY A 197 21.19 39.74 -27.86
CA GLY A 197 19.92 39.09 -28.18
C GLY A 197 20.00 37.58 -28.43
N HIS A 198 21.17 36.96 -28.30
CA HIS A 198 21.33 35.51 -28.46
C HIS A 198 20.84 34.78 -27.20
N ILE A 199 20.14 33.65 -27.40
CA ILE A 199 19.70 32.79 -26.30
C ILE A 199 20.93 32.14 -25.66
N VAL A 200 21.13 32.38 -24.37
CA VAL A 200 22.25 31.81 -23.58
C VAL A 200 21.79 30.73 -22.61
N SER A 201 20.54 30.77 -22.17
CA SER A 201 19.95 29.71 -21.35
C SER A 201 18.48 29.52 -21.69
N ILE A 202 17.98 28.30 -21.50
CA ILE A 202 16.60 27.95 -21.83
C ILE A 202 16.04 26.92 -20.83
N VAL A 203 14.76 27.09 -20.47
CA VAL A 203 13.93 26.11 -19.76
C VAL A 203 12.83 25.69 -20.71
N ARG A 204 12.58 24.38 -20.85
CA ARG A 204 11.52 23.82 -21.72
C ARG A 204 10.74 22.72 -21.02
N SER A 205 9.44 22.68 -21.23
CA SER A 205 8.60 21.55 -20.87
C SER A 205 8.69 20.46 -21.95
N ILE A 206 8.89 19.21 -21.51
CA ILE A 206 8.94 18.02 -22.38
C ILE A 206 8.04 16.92 -21.80
N SER A 207 7.53 16.06 -22.66
CA SER A 207 6.77 14.87 -22.26
C SER A 207 7.50 13.59 -22.66
N SER A 208 7.07 12.46 -22.12
CA SER A 208 7.60 11.13 -22.44
C SER A 208 7.56 10.76 -23.93
N PHE A 209 6.77 11.49 -24.72
CA PHE A 209 6.66 11.32 -26.18
C PHE A 209 7.58 12.27 -26.97
N SER A 210 8.26 13.20 -26.31
CA SER A 210 9.18 14.12 -26.97
C SER A 210 10.58 13.51 -27.03
N GLY A 211 11.24 13.62 -28.17
CA GLY A 211 12.66 13.24 -28.28
C GLY A 211 13.51 14.03 -27.28
N ILE A 212 14.35 13.34 -26.54
CA ILE A 212 15.25 13.98 -25.58
C ILE A 212 16.43 14.60 -26.32
N VAL A 213 16.65 15.89 -26.10
CA VAL A 213 17.82 16.60 -26.61
C VAL A 213 19.04 16.16 -25.81
N SER A 214 20.12 15.80 -26.48
CA SER A 214 21.42 15.54 -25.84
C SER A 214 22.00 16.79 -25.19
N ASN A 215 22.86 16.61 -24.17
CA ASN A 215 23.63 17.68 -23.52
C ASN A 215 22.80 18.66 -22.69
N ILE A 216 21.79 18.20 -21.97
CA ILE A 216 21.05 19.02 -21.03
C ILE A 216 21.85 19.27 -19.75
N THR A 217 21.73 20.46 -19.17
CA THR A 217 22.43 20.84 -17.95
C THR A 217 21.61 20.58 -16.68
N GLY A 218 20.31 20.36 -16.85
CA GLY A 218 19.42 20.05 -15.75
C GLY A 218 18.09 19.51 -16.23
N TYR A 219 17.44 18.77 -15.35
CA TYR A 219 16.06 18.35 -15.56
C TYR A 219 15.29 18.30 -14.25
N THR A 220 13.97 18.39 -14.36
CA THR A 220 13.04 17.98 -13.31
C THR A 220 12.23 16.81 -13.79
N PHE A 221 11.75 15.98 -12.86
CA PHE A 221 10.71 14.99 -13.13
C PHE A 221 9.66 15.05 -12.04
N SER A 222 8.41 15.41 -12.41
CA SER A 222 7.31 15.51 -11.46
C SER A 222 6.57 14.19 -11.32
N GLU A 223 6.27 13.83 -10.06
CA GLU A 223 5.43 12.70 -9.68
C GLU A 223 5.87 11.38 -10.34
N ILE A 224 7.17 11.03 -10.17
CA ILE A 224 7.75 9.81 -10.76
C ILE A 224 7.07 8.53 -10.25
N PHE A 225 6.37 8.57 -9.11
CA PHE A 225 5.68 7.41 -8.53
C PHE A 225 4.67 6.76 -9.48
N ASP A 226 4.09 7.53 -10.40
CA ASP A 226 3.10 7.07 -11.39
C ASP A 226 3.71 6.68 -12.74
N MET A 227 5.03 6.63 -12.84
CA MET A 227 5.73 6.29 -14.07
C MET A 227 5.72 4.78 -14.33
N ASN A 228 5.03 4.36 -15.39
CA ASN A 228 4.98 2.94 -15.78
C ASN A 228 6.21 2.47 -16.59
N ASN A 229 6.88 3.39 -17.32
CA ASN A 229 8.02 3.04 -18.15
C ASN A 229 9.27 3.84 -17.75
N PRO A 230 10.28 3.20 -17.16
CA PRO A 230 11.50 3.87 -16.67
C PRO A 230 12.40 4.41 -17.80
N LYS A 231 12.15 4.06 -19.07
CA LYS A 231 13.00 4.47 -20.20
C LYS A 231 13.15 5.99 -20.31
N PHE A 232 12.07 6.74 -20.12
CA PHE A 232 12.11 8.20 -20.22
C PHE A 232 13.00 8.82 -19.13
N PHE A 233 12.86 8.38 -17.88
CA PHE A 233 13.73 8.81 -16.79
C PHE A 233 15.20 8.44 -17.08
N THR A 234 15.46 7.19 -17.48
CA THR A 234 16.82 6.71 -17.79
C THR A 234 17.47 7.52 -18.90
N GLN A 235 16.71 7.95 -19.91
CA GLN A 235 17.19 8.81 -20.98
C GLN A 235 17.53 10.22 -20.47
N LEU A 236 16.67 10.83 -19.63
CA LEU A 236 16.93 12.12 -19.02
C LEU A 236 18.21 12.10 -18.18
N ASP A 237 18.33 11.12 -17.28
CA ASP A 237 19.47 10.99 -16.40
C ASP A 237 20.76 10.66 -17.18
N GLY A 238 20.65 9.82 -18.21
CA GLY A 238 21.75 9.55 -19.14
C GLY A 238 22.22 10.78 -19.90
N SER A 239 21.35 11.74 -20.20
CA SER A 239 21.68 12.96 -20.97
C SER A 239 22.53 13.96 -20.19
N ILE A 240 22.55 13.91 -18.86
CA ILE A 240 23.34 14.82 -18.00
C ILE A 240 24.72 14.25 -17.64
N ARG A 241 25.01 12.97 -17.87
CA ARG A 241 26.15 12.26 -17.29
C ARG A 241 27.52 12.90 -17.54
N ASN A 242 27.73 13.48 -18.71
CA ASN A 242 29.00 14.06 -19.15
C ASN A 242 29.07 15.58 -19.01
N ILE A 243 28.00 16.22 -18.54
CA ILE A 243 27.93 17.67 -18.45
C ILE A 243 28.37 18.13 -17.05
N PRO A 244 29.37 19.00 -16.95
CA PRO A 244 29.79 19.57 -15.67
C PRO A 244 28.64 20.34 -15.00
N ASN A 245 28.47 20.14 -13.69
CA ASN A 245 27.41 20.79 -12.91
C ASN A 245 25.99 20.56 -13.41
N ALA A 246 25.76 19.50 -14.20
CA ALA A 246 24.42 19.08 -14.52
C ALA A 246 23.73 18.44 -13.30
N LEU A 247 22.42 18.67 -13.15
CA LEU A 247 21.66 18.29 -11.97
C LEU A 247 20.25 17.85 -12.35
N GLY A 248 19.91 16.60 -12.04
CA GLY A 248 18.53 16.10 -12.04
C GLY A 248 17.87 16.30 -10.68
N VAL A 249 16.64 16.79 -10.67
CA VAL A 249 15.85 16.95 -9.43
C VAL A 249 14.46 16.38 -9.64
N ILE A 250 14.06 15.46 -8.77
CA ILE A 250 12.80 14.72 -8.85
C ILE A 250 11.98 15.03 -7.60
N ASP A 251 10.69 15.28 -7.77
CA ASP A 251 9.72 15.30 -6.69
C ASP A 251 8.71 14.16 -6.84
N SER A 252 8.41 13.51 -5.72
CA SER A 252 7.50 12.38 -5.68
C SER A 252 6.93 12.15 -4.29
N THR A 253 5.91 11.33 -4.21
CA THR A 253 5.58 10.50 -3.06
C THR A 253 6.05 9.08 -3.32
N VAL A 254 5.92 8.17 -2.33
CA VAL A 254 6.30 6.76 -2.49
C VAL A 254 5.51 6.06 -3.59
N SER A 255 6.07 4.97 -4.09
CA SER A 255 5.43 4.04 -5.01
C SER A 255 5.59 2.60 -4.49
N ALA A 256 5.25 1.61 -5.30
CA ALA A 256 5.48 0.21 -4.96
C ALA A 256 7.00 -0.09 -4.79
N LYS A 257 7.35 -1.09 -3.99
CA LYS A 257 8.75 -1.53 -3.81
C LYS A 257 9.39 -2.05 -5.10
N SER A 258 8.59 -2.51 -6.06
CA SER A 258 9.05 -2.89 -7.42
C SER A 258 9.37 -1.71 -8.33
N HIS A 259 8.98 -0.49 -7.96
CA HIS A 259 9.15 0.71 -8.77
C HIS A 259 10.59 1.23 -8.74
N ILE A 260 11.03 1.90 -9.84
CA ILE A 260 12.37 2.52 -9.95
C ILE A 260 12.68 3.48 -8.79
N LEU A 261 11.67 4.16 -8.26
CA LEU A 261 11.81 5.08 -7.13
C LEU A 261 12.31 4.37 -5.87
N TYR A 262 11.81 3.16 -5.58
CA TYR A 262 12.31 2.35 -4.46
C TYR A 262 13.73 1.86 -4.71
N LYS A 263 14.07 1.50 -5.94
CA LYS A 263 15.44 1.14 -6.31
C LYS A 263 16.42 2.30 -6.06
N LEU A 264 16.02 3.54 -6.39
CA LEU A 264 16.82 4.73 -6.07
C LEU A 264 16.98 4.92 -4.55
N TYR A 265 15.88 4.74 -3.80
CA TYR A 265 15.93 4.80 -2.33
C TYR A 265 16.88 3.76 -1.74
N ASP A 266 16.79 2.52 -2.16
CA ASP A 266 17.62 1.41 -1.69
C ASP A 266 19.10 1.62 -2.07
N THR A 267 19.37 2.07 -3.30
CA THR A 267 20.71 2.45 -3.78
C THR A 267 21.34 3.53 -2.90
N TRP A 268 20.58 4.58 -2.59
CA TRP A 268 21.03 5.64 -1.69
C TRP A 268 21.23 5.15 -0.26
N LYS A 269 20.29 4.39 0.28
CA LYS A 269 20.31 3.86 1.64
C LYS A 269 21.53 2.95 1.88
N LYS A 270 21.89 2.15 0.88
CA LYS A 270 23.09 1.29 0.88
C LYS A 270 24.40 2.04 0.59
N GLY A 271 24.33 3.32 0.23
CA GLY A 271 25.50 4.13 -0.12
C GLY A 271 26.23 3.69 -1.39
N LEU A 272 25.51 3.00 -2.31
CA LEU A 272 26.07 2.47 -3.56
C LEU A 272 26.35 3.57 -4.59
N ASP A 273 25.62 4.69 -4.54
CA ASP A 273 25.86 5.86 -5.40
C ASP A 273 26.03 7.12 -4.54
N ARG A 274 27.23 7.64 -4.53
CA ARG A 274 27.57 8.88 -3.80
C ARG A 274 27.04 10.13 -4.47
N THR A 275 26.70 10.05 -5.75
CA THR A 275 26.17 11.18 -6.52
C THR A 275 24.64 11.32 -6.40
N LEU A 276 23.96 10.35 -5.80
CA LEU A 276 22.54 10.34 -5.50
C LEU A 276 22.29 10.91 -4.10
N LEU A 277 21.34 11.82 -3.98
CA LEU A 277 20.69 12.17 -2.72
C LEU A 277 19.24 11.75 -2.77
N PHE A 278 18.78 11.02 -1.77
CA PHE A 278 17.37 10.69 -1.59
C PHE A 278 16.87 11.25 -0.26
N SER A 279 16.02 12.28 -0.32
CA SER A 279 15.39 12.86 0.85
C SER A 279 14.00 12.28 1.01
N HIS A 280 13.81 11.43 2.03
CA HIS A 280 12.54 10.80 2.34
C HIS A 280 11.96 11.36 3.64
N ARG A 281 10.66 11.70 3.61
CA ARG A 281 9.89 12.10 4.79
C ARG A 281 8.56 11.37 4.80
N ASP A 282 8.25 10.76 5.92
CA ASP A 282 7.03 9.99 6.13
C ASP A 282 6.33 10.39 7.44
N SER A 283 5.07 10.00 7.55
CA SER A 283 4.23 10.11 8.74
C SER A 283 3.43 8.83 8.93
N PRO A 284 4.04 7.73 9.44
CA PRO A 284 3.37 6.43 9.53
C PRO A 284 2.03 6.48 10.28
N LYS A 285 1.94 7.33 11.30
CA LYS A 285 0.72 7.54 12.09
C LYS A 285 -0.21 8.63 11.52
N ALA A 286 0.12 9.25 10.40
CA ALA A 286 -0.60 10.38 9.82
C ALA A 286 -0.83 11.50 10.85
N SER A 287 0.24 11.93 11.50
CA SER A 287 0.21 13.01 12.49
C SER A 287 0.58 14.35 11.86
N HIS A 288 -0.21 15.40 12.11
CA HIS A 288 0.13 16.76 11.68
C HIS A 288 1.50 17.22 12.21
N LYS A 289 1.99 16.62 13.29
CA LYS A 289 3.30 16.96 13.89
C LYS A 289 4.49 16.62 12.99
N ASP A 290 4.31 15.70 12.05
CA ASP A 290 5.35 15.25 11.13
C ASP A 290 5.48 16.19 9.90
N PHE A 291 4.48 17.04 9.67
CA PHE A 291 4.48 18.02 8.58
C PHE A 291 5.15 19.34 8.99
N THR A 292 5.81 20.01 8.03
CA THR A 292 6.29 21.38 8.21
C THR A 292 5.31 22.42 7.69
N ASN A 293 4.35 22.00 6.86
CA ASN A 293 3.31 22.89 6.34
C ASN A 293 2.42 23.42 7.48
N PRO A 294 2.32 24.74 7.68
CA PRO A 294 1.50 25.33 8.73
C PRO A 294 -0.01 25.05 8.57
N GLU A 295 -0.46 24.84 7.33
CA GLU A 295 -1.87 24.61 7.03
C GLU A 295 -2.29 23.13 7.19
N MET A 296 -1.34 22.20 7.36
CA MET A 296 -1.66 20.78 7.52
C MET A 296 -2.04 20.48 8.98
N THR A 297 -3.30 20.74 9.32
CA THR A 297 -3.87 20.43 10.65
C THR A 297 -4.29 18.98 10.77
N GLN A 298 -4.49 18.48 12.00
CA GLN A 298 -5.02 17.12 12.19
C GLN A 298 -6.45 16.98 11.66
N VAL A 299 -7.24 18.05 11.73
CA VAL A 299 -8.60 18.09 11.16
C VAL A 299 -8.56 17.90 9.64
N GLN A 300 -7.65 18.57 8.95
CA GLN A 300 -7.46 18.38 7.51
C GLN A 300 -6.99 16.97 7.17
N LEU A 301 -6.02 16.42 7.90
CA LEU A 301 -5.56 15.05 7.69
C LEU A 301 -6.68 14.04 7.87
N ASN A 302 -7.51 14.20 8.91
CA ASN A 302 -8.67 13.35 9.13
C ASN A 302 -9.72 13.50 8.01
N SER A 303 -9.94 14.72 7.51
CA SER A 303 -10.82 14.98 6.35
C SER A 303 -10.30 14.28 5.08
N TYR A 304 -9.01 14.34 4.82
CA TYR A 304 -8.40 13.62 3.70
C TYR A 304 -8.50 12.11 3.87
N LYS A 305 -8.28 11.60 5.10
CA LYS A 305 -8.43 10.17 5.41
C LYS A 305 -9.85 9.67 5.12
N ALA A 306 -10.87 10.49 5.37
CA ALA A 306 -12.26 10.14 5.09
C ALA A 306 -12.62 10.20 3.58
N LYS A 307 -11.94 11.07 2.81
CA LYS A 307 -12.26 11.33 1.39
C LYS A 307 -11.44 10.50 0.41
N PHE A 308 -10.19 10.17 0.77
CA PHE A 308 -9.30 9.41 -0.11
C PHE A 308 -9.40 7.91 0.16
N PRO A 309 -9.31 7.06 -0.87
CA PRO A 309 -9.09 5.64 -0.65
C PRO A 309 -7.89 5.42 0.28
N SER A 310 -7.96 4.42 1.16
CA SER A 310 -6.96 4.18 2.21
C SER A 310 -5.53 4.10 1.66
N ARG A 311 -5.38 3.49 0.48
CA ARG A 311 -4.10 3.38 -0.22
C ARG A 311 -3.55 4.73 -0.68
N GLU A 312 -4.38 5.54 -1.33
CA GLU A 312 -3.98 6.86 -1.80
C GLU A 312 -3.65 7.79 -0.62
N PHE A 313 -4.45 7.73 0.44
CA PHE A 313 -4.17 8.46 1.66
C PHE A 313 -2.81 8.04 2.26
N ALA A 314 -2.53 6.74 2.32
CA ALA A 314 -1.27 6.23 2.83
C ALA A 314 -0.08 6.65 1.93
N MET A 315 -0.25 6.64 0.61
CA MET A 315 0.78 7.05 -0.34
C MET A 315 1.06 8.56 -0.27
N TYR A 316 0.02 9.40 -0.19
CA TYR A 316 0.19 10.84 -0.25
C TYR A 316 0.52 11.49 1.10
N PHE A 317 -0.09 11.01 2.19
CA PHE A 317 -0.01 11.67 3.49
C PHE A 317 0.81 10.90 4.52
N LYS A 318 0.84 9.56 4.47
CA LYS A 318 1.80 8.79 5.28
C LYS A 318 3.16 8.67 4.61
N ASN A 319 3.19 8.60 3.28
CA ASN A 319 4.40 8.45 2.47
C ASN A 319 5.27 7.25 2.90
N THR A 320 4.63 6.15 3.26
CA THR A 320 5.29 4.90 3.64
C THR A 320 5.38 3.97 2.44
N TRP A 321 6.49 3.24 2.29
CA TRP A 321 6.73 2.37 1.14
C TRP A 321 5.71 1.26 0.94
N ASP A 322 5.03 0.87 1.99
CA ASP A 322 3.97 -0.13 1.91
C ASP A 322 2.69 0.43 1.29
N ALA A 323 2.49 1.75 1.35
CA ALA A 323 1.34 2.43 0.77
C ALA A 323 1.31 2.43 -0.76
N GLY A 324 2.47 2.39 -1.42
CA GLY A 324 2.59 2.32 -2.89
C GLY A 324 2.40 0.90 -3.45
N SER A 325 2.23 -0.09 -2.60
CA SER A 325 1.99 -1.47 -3.02
C SER A 325 0.62 -1.58 -3.70
N LYS A 326 0.57 -2.24 -4.86
CA LYS A 326 -0.68 -2.68 -5.51
C LYS A 326 -1.25 -3.92 -4.85
N LYS A 327 -0.64 -4.36 -3.76
CA LYS A 327 -1.04 -5.54 -3.01
C LYS A 327 -2.48 -5.41 -2.53
N MET A 328 -3.24 -6.43 -2.81
CA MET A 328 -4.64 -6.49 -2.40
C MET A 328 -4.77 -6.71 -0.90
N PHE A 329 -3.86 -7.49 -0.31
CA PHE A 329 -3.89 -7.89 1.09
C PHE A 329 -2.64 -7.45 1.84
N THR A 330 -2.74 -7.32 3.16
CA THR A 330 -1.64 -7.00 4.06
C THR A 330 -1.24 -8.24 4.88
N GLU A 331 -0.07 -8.21 5.50
CA GLU A 331 0.36 -9.25 6.44
C GLU A 331 -0.64 -9.41 7.60
N GLU A 332 -1.19 -8.30 8.10
CA GLU A 332 -2.21 -8.31 9.15
C GLU A 332 -3.49 -9.02 8.68
N SER A 333 -3.93 -8.76 7.43
CA SER A 333 -5.08 -9.45 6.82
C SER A 333 -4.83 -10.94 6.67
N PHE A 334 -3.61 -11.32 6.28
CA PHE A 334 -3.23 -12.72 6.15
C PHE A 334 -3.28 -13.42 7.51
N ILE A 335 -2.61 -12.87 8.53
CA ILE A 335 -2.60 -13.43 9.88
C ILE A 335 -4.04 -13.55 10.42
N ALA A 336 -4.87 -12.55 10.20
CA ALA A 336 -6.27 -12.56 10.63
C ALA A 336 -7.12 -13.62 9.91
N SER A 337 -6.78 -13.97 8.66
CA SER A 337 -7.48 -14.99 7.88
C SER A 337 -7.02 -16.42 8.17
N GLN A 338 -5.88 -16.59 8.85
CA GLN A 338 -5.35 -17.91 9.18
C GLN A 338 -5.88 -18.44 10.52
N TYR A 339 -5.91 -19.77 10.66
CA TYR A 339 -6.16 -20.38 11.97
C TYR A 339 -5.10 -20.00 13.01
N ILE A 340 -3.90 -19.66 12.58
CA ILE A 340 -2.85 -19.13 13.46
C ILE A 340 -3.23 -17.77 14.08
N GLY A 341 -4.09 -16.98 13.42
CA GLY A 341 -4.66 -15.76 13.98
C GLY A 341 -5.50 -16.03 15.23
N PHE A 342 -6.23 -17.13 15.25
CA PHE A 342 -6.92 -17.60 16.46
C PHE A 342 -5.96 -17.95 17.59
N ARG A 343 -4.78 -18.47 17.27
CA ARG A 343 -3.74 -18.75 18.27
C ARG A 343 -3.21 -17.49 18.94
N ASN A 344 -2.99 -16.42 18.20
CA ASN A 344 -2.55 -15.14 18.76
C ASN A 344 -3.65 -14.52 19.64
N SER A 345 -4.89 -14.55 19.16
CA SER A 345 -6.07 -14.13 19.92
C SER A 345 -6.29 -15.01 21.16
N LEU A 346 -5.95 -16.31 21.05
CA LEU A 346 -5.99 -17.22 22.18
C LEU A 346 -4.94 -16.92 23.23
N GLY A 347 -3.76 -16.41 22.85
CA GLY A 347 -2.76 -15.91 23.83
C GLY A 347 -3.31 -14.78 24.68
N GLU A 348 -4.09 -13.88 24.06
CA GLU A 348 -4.82 -12.81 24.76
C GLU A 348 -5.97 -13.38 25.58
N TYR A 349 -6.74 -14.31 25.02
CA TYR A 349 -7.80 -15.03 25.72
C TYR A 349 -7.29 -15.72 26.98
N ASN A 350 -6.18 -16.46 26.89
CA ASN A 350 -5.61 -17.14 28.05
C ASN A 350 -5.16 -16.16 29.15
N LYS A 351 -4.69 -14.97 28.78
CA LYS A 351 -4.40 -13.90 29.76
C LYS A 351 -5.66 -13.42 30.45
N VAL A 352 -6.74 -13.19 29.67
CA VAL A 352 -8.04 -12.79 30.19
C VAL A 352 -8.64 -13.89 31.07
N LEU A 353 -8.59 -15.14 30.63
CA LEU A 353 -9.08 -16.30 31.37
C LEU A 353 -8.33 -16.44 32.72
N ALA A 354 -7.01 -16.25 32.70
CA ALA A 354 -6.20 -16.24 33.91
C ALA A 354 -6.62 -15.11 34.88
N THR A 355 -6.94 -13.94 34.35
CA THR A 355 -7.44 -12.80 35.13
C THR A 355 -8.82 -13.10 35.70
N VAL A 356 -9.73 -13.68 34.93
CA VAL A 356 -11.06 -14.11 35.34
C VAL A 356 -10.97 -15.18 36.41
N HIS A 357 -10.13 -16.21 36.20
CA HIS A 357 -9.93 -17.27 37.21
C HIS A 357 -9.34 -16.73 38.49
N ALA A 358 -8.39 -15.77 38.43
CA ALA A 358 -7.84 -15.11 39.60
C ALA A 358 -8.92 -14.32 40.36
N HIS A 359 -9.82 -13.65 39.63
CA HIS A 359 -10.93 -12.89 40.23
C HIS A 359 -11.98 -13.80 40.88
N LEU A 360 -12.38 -14.89 40.18
CA LEU A 360 -13.31 -15.88 40.76
C LEU A 360 -12.72 -16.53 41.99
N LYS A 361 -11.43 -16.89 41.98
CA LYS A 361 -10.74 -17.43 43.14
C LYS A 361 -10.66 -16.42 44.31
N ALA A 362 -10.46 -15.14 44.02
CA ALA A 362 -10.47 -14.08 45.03
C ALA A 362 -11.86 -13.89 45.63
N ARG A 363 -12.94 -14.08 44.88
CA ARG A 363 -14.32 -14.12 45.35
C ARG A 363 -14.57 -15.33 46.27
N GLU A 364 -14.17 -16.52 45.82
CA GLU A 364 -14.28 -17.75 46.65
C GLU A 364 -13.51 -17.64 47.98
N GLU A 365 -12.39 -16.91 47.98
CA GLU A 365 -11.59 -16.63 49.16
C GLU A 365 -12.11 -15.45 49.99
N ASN A 366 -13.29 -14.89 49.67
CA ASN A 366 -13.91 -13.71 50.31
C ASN A 366 -13.01 -12.45 50.37
N LYS A 367 -12.11 -12.32 49.41
CA LYS A 367 -11.22 -11.16 49.27
C LYS A 367 -11.83 -10.01 48.47
N ILE A 368 -12.90 -10.28 47.72
CA ILE A 368 -13.62 -9.30 46.87
C ILE A 368 -15.12 -9.48 47.18
N PRO A 369 -15.92 -8.39 47.37
CA PRO A 369 -17.36 -8.46 47.56
C PRO A 369 -18.07 -9.09 46.36
N GLU A 370 -19.16 -9.84 46.61
CA GLU A 370 -19.96 -10.49 45.57
C GLU A 370 -20.57 -9.50 44.58
N ASP A 371 -20.77 -8.24 44.98
CA ASP A 371 -21.41 -7.19 44.20
C ASP A 371 -20.44 -6.36 43.35
N GLU A 372 -19.12 -6.58 43.40
CA GLU A 372 -18.17 -5.97 42.48
C GLU A 372 -18.21 -6.70 41.13
N GLU A 373 -19.07 -6.24 40.23
CA GLU A 373 -18.95 -6.56 38.84
C GLU A 373 -17.73 -5.86 38.25
N PHE A 374 -17.10 -6.47 37.24
CA PHE A 374 -16.18 -5.74 36.38
C PHE A 374 -16.90 -4.49 35.85
N GLN A 375 -16.46 -3.31 36.30
CA GLN A 375 -17.21 -2.04 36.28
C GLN A 375 -17.58 -1.49 34.89
N ASP A 376 -17.25 -2.16 33.79
CA ASP A 376 -17.41 -1.60 32.44
C ASP A 376 -18.07 -2.54 31.40
N GLY A 377 -18.75 -3.57 31.84
CA GLY A 377 -19.37 -4.54 30.90
C GLY A 377 -18.35 -5.32 30.05
N THR A 378 -17.06 -5.12 30.31
CA THR A 378 -15.94 -5.72 29.56
C THR A 378 -16.01 -7.23 29.67
N TYR A 379 -16.47 -7.77 30.80
CA TYR A 379 -16.58 -9.21 31.00
C TYR A 379 -17.62 -9.88 30.09
N ALA A 380 -18.81 -9.29 29.99
CA ALA A 380 -19.88 -9.82 29.11
C ALA A 380 -19.47 -9.70 27.64
N LYS A 381 -18.83 -8.60 27.28
CA LYS A 381 -18.29 -8.40 25.93
C LYS A 381 -17.16 -9.36 25.63
N MET A 382 -16.23 -9.56 26.55
CA MET A 382 -15.15 -10.55 26.46
C MET A 382 -15.70 -11.96 26.33
N GLN A 383 -16.71 -12.37 27.10
CA GLN A 383 -17.35 -13.68 26.93
C GLN A 383 -17.97 -13.84 25.56
N ALA A 384 -18.67 -12.83 25.04
CA ALA A 384 -19.28 -12.87 23.73
C ALA A 384 -18.24 -12.92 22.59
N ASP A 385 -17.15 -12.16 22.72
CA ASP A 385 -16.08 -12.11 21.72
C ASP A 385 -15.16 -13.36 21.76
N LEU A 386 -15.09 -14.05 22.89
CA LEU A 386 -14.16 -15.15 23.12
C LEU A 386 -14.80 -16.54 22.96
N GLN A 387 -16.13 -16.62 23.02
CA GLN A 387 -16.83 -17.90 22.81
C GLN A 387 -16.46 -18.59 21.50
N PRO A 388 -16.40 -17.89 20.34
CA PRO A 388 -15.97 -18.49 19.09
C PRO A 388 -14.50 -18.94 19.11
N LEU A 389 -13.63 -18.21 19.83
CA LEU A 389 -12.20 -18.48 19.91
C LEU A 389 -11.89 -19.70 20.79
N SER A 390 -12.60 -19.86 21.92
CA SER A 390 -12.45 -21.00 22.81
C SER A 390 -12.83 -22.30 22.13
N ALA A 391 -13.89 -22.27 21.33
CA ALA A 391 -14.38 -23.43 20.60
C ALA A 391 -13.40 -23.90 19.51
N ILE A 392 -12.83 -22.97 18.75
CA ILE A 392 -11.81 -23.31 17.75
C ILE A 392 -10.54 -23.85 18.42
N TYR A 393 -10.21 -23.38 19.62
CA TYR A 393 -9.11 -23.92 20.40
C TYR A 393 -9.37 -25.35 20.88
N GLU A 394 -10.56 -25.66 21.31
CA GLU A 394 -10.96 -27.02 21.72
C GLU A 394 -10.91 -28.01 20.54
N LEU A 395 -11.18 -27.52 19.32
CA LEU A 395 -11.11 -28.31 18.09
C LEU A 395 -9.68 -28.68 17.66
N LYS A 396 -8.65 -27.96 18.14
CA LYS A 396 -7.27 -28.08 17.62
C LYS A 396 -6.25 -28.20 18.74
N THR A 397 -5.63 -29.37 18.79
CA THR A 397 -4.54 -29.66 19.72
C THR A 397 -3.17 -29.17 19.23
N ASP A 398 -2.97 -29.06 17.91
CA ASP A 398 -1.71 -28.63 17.32
C ASP A 398 -1.91 -27.66 16.13
N PHE A 399 -1.75 -26.38 16.41
CA PHE A 399 -1.85 -25.32 15.40
C PHE A 399 -0.60 -25.17 14.51
N ASN A 400 0.47 -25.90 14.81
CA ASN A 400 1.71 -25.80 14.03
C ASN A 400 1.71 -26.69 12.81
N GLN A 401 0.76 -27.65 12.73
CA GLN A 401 0.64 -28.53 11.59
C GLN A 401 -0.55 -28.15 10.73
N PRO A 402 -0.34 -27.87 9.43
CA PRO A 402 -1.43 -27.67 8.50
C PRO A 402 -2.23 -28.98 8.40
N ARG A 403 -3.52 -28.89 8.63
CA ARG A 403 -4.44 -30.00 8.47
C ARG A 403 -5.82 -29.53 8.05
N SER A 404 -6.53 -30.39 7.35
CA SER A 404 -7.94 -30.17 7.05
C SER A 404 -8.79 -30.24 8.32
N ILE A 405 -9.86 -29.50 8.36
CA ILE A 405 -10.92 -29.62 9.37
C ILE A 405 -11.59 -31.00 9.19
N THR A 406 -11.85 -31.71 10.28
CA THR A 406 -12.62 -32.94 10.25
C THR A 406 -14.12 -32.67 10.19
N MET A 407 -14.93 -33.67 9.87
CA MET A 407 -16.40 -33.54 9.89
C MET A 407 -16.90 -33.18 11.29
N ASP A 408 -16.44 -33.87 12.34
CA ASP A 408 -16.81 -33.58 13.74
C ASP A 408 -16.46 -32.15 14.14
N GLU A 409 -15.33 -31.62 13.67
CA GLU A 409 -14.93 -30.25 13.91
C GLU A 409 -15.84 -29.24 13.18
N LEU A 410 -16.25 -29.56 11.95
CA LEU A 410 -17.18 -28.76 11.18
C LEU A 410 -18.57 -28.69 11.83
N GLU A 411 -19.05 -29.81 12.35
CA GLU A 411 -20.31 -29.89 13.09
C GLU A 411 -20.27 -29.04 14.35
N LYS A 412 -19.21 -29.15 15.14
CA LYS A 412 -19.00 -28.32 16.33
C LYS A 412 -18.94 -26.81 15.98
N LEU A 413 -18.31 -26.46 14.86
CA LEU A 413 -18.36 -25.09 14.37
C LEU A 413 -19.79 -24.67 14.00
N GLY A 414 -20.58 -25.57 13.42
CA GLY A 414 -22.01 -25.37 13.15
C GLY A 414 -22.82 -25.11 14.42
N ASP A 415 -22.57 -25.86 15.48
CA ASP A 415 -23.23 -25.66 16.78
C ASP A 415 -22.88 -24.30 17.38
N ILE A 416 -21.61 -23.91 17.35
CA ILE A 416 -21.12 -22.65 17.89
C ILE A 416 -21.73 -21.45 17.18
N TYR A 417 -21.69 -21.44 15.85
CA TYR A 417 -22.23 -20.37 15.05
C TYR A 417 -23.73 -20.50 14.81
N ASN A 418 -24.34 -21.57 15.30
CA ASN A 418 -25.76 -21.87 15.11
C ASN A 418 -26.15 -21.82 13.62
N THR A 419 -25.40 -22.53 12.79
CA THR A 419 -25.56 -22.57 11.32
C THR A 419 -25.32 -23.96 10.76
N ASP A 420 -25.96 -24.26 9.67
CA ASP A 420 -25.59 -25.36 8.79
C ASP A 420 -24.58 -24.88 7.76
N TRP A 421 -23.88 -25.81 7.11
CA TRP A 421 -22.80 -25.49 6.19
C TRP A 421 -23.11 -25.98 4.78
N ALA A 422 -22.89 -25.11 3.79
CA ALA A 422 -22.73 -25.51 2.41
C ALA A 422 -21.24 -25.70 2.11
N LEU A 423 -20.87 -26.79 1.47
CA LEU A 423 -19.50 -27.13 1.10
C LEU A 423 -19.24 -26.83 -0.37
N CYS A 424 -18.33 -25.92 -0.62
CA CYS A 424 -18.05 -25.38 -1.94
C CYS A 424 -16.62 -25.69 -2.35
N VAL A 425 -16.45 -26.35 -3.48
CA VAL A 425 -15.14 -26.66 -4.06
C VAL A 425 -14.79 -25.62 -5.12
N GLY A 426 -13.56 -25.14 -5.08
CA GLY A 426 -12.96 -24.32 -6.14
C GLY A 426 -11.72 -24.99 -6.70
N VAL A 427 -11.58 -24.98 -8.01
CA VAL A 427 -10.43 -25.55 -8.69
C VAL A 427 -9.77 -24.53 -9.60
N ASP A 428 -8.49 -24.29 -9.35
CA ASP A 428 -7.60 -23.62 -10.31
C ASP A 428 -6.70 -24.66 -10.94
N ARG A 429 -6.93 -24.93 -12.21
CA ARG A 429 -6.29 -26.02 -12.94
C ARG A 429 -5.14 -25.53 -13.79
N ALA A 430 -3.96 -26.08 -13.57
CA ALA A 430 -2.82 -25.87 -14.46
C ALA A 430 -3.11 -26.41 -15.86
N ASP A 431 -2.73 -25.65 -16.90
CA ASP A 431 -2.78 -26.11 -18.28
C ASP A 431 -1.77 -27.26 -18.48
N PRO A 432 -2.21 -28.49 -18.74
CA PRO A 432 -1.33 -29.65 -18.87
C PRO A 432 -0.36 -29.53 -20.04
N MET A 433 -0.64 -28.68 -21.01
CA MET A 433 0.22 -28.42 -22.18
C MET A 433 1.35 -27.41 -21.90
N LYS A 434 1.24 -26.67 -20.81
CA LYS A 434 2.22 -25.63 -20.41
C LYS A 434 3.10 -26.02 -19.23
N ILE A 435 3.11 -27.28 -18.84
CA ILE A 435 3.94 -27.79 -17.74
C ILE A 435 5.42 -27.69 -18.13
N ASN A 436 5.99 -26.54 -17.94
CA ASN A 436 7.43 -26.36 -17.93
C ASN A 436 7.92 -26.64 -16.52
N ILE A 437 8.62 -27.74 -16.32
CA ILE A 437 9.00 -28.37 -15.05
C ILE A 437 9.68 -27.40 -14.04
N LEU A 438 10.15 -26.25 -14.49
CA LEU A 438 10.84 -25.24 -13.66
C LEU A 438 9.99 -24.04 -13.24
N GLN A 439 8.81 -23.84 -13.85
CA GLN A 439 7.92 -22.68 -13.60
C GLN A 439 6.43 -23.08 -13.65
N GLY A 440 6.11 -24.36 -13.44
CA GLY A 440 4.79 -24.92 -13.71
C GLY A 440 3.69 -24.30 -12.87
N ALA A 441 2.62 -23.86 -13.56
CA ALA A 441 1.33 -23.64 -12.94
C ALA A 441 0.93 -24.90 -12.16
N ARG A 442 0.30 -24.71 -11.01
CA ARG A 442 -0.11 -25.78 -10.10
C ARG A 442 -1.60 -26.00 -10.20
N THR A 443 -2.05 -27.23 -10.03
CA THR A 443 -3.47 -27.49 -9.84
C THR A 443 -3.76 -27.45 -8.35
N ILE A 444 -4.58 -26.51 -7.92
CA ILE A 444 -5.01 -26.33 -6.54
C ILE A 444 -6.51 -26.58 -6.45
N ILE A 445 -6.90 -27.39 -5.48
CA ILE A 445 -8.30 -27.63 -5.12
C ILE A 445 -8.52 -27.10 -3.71
N THR A 446 -9.55 -26.29 -3.53
CA THR A 446 -9.96 -25.77 -2.22
C THR A 446 -11.35 -26.28 -1.87
N LEU A 447 -11.55 -26.62 -0.61
CA LEU A 447 -12.86 -26.91 -0.03
C LEU A 447 -13.17 -25.87 1.03
N ILE A 448 -14.27 -25.13 0.88
CA ILE A 448 -14.70 -24.05 1.78
C ILE A 448 -16.11 -24.37 2.28
N ALA A 449 -16.35 -24.17 3.59
CA ALA A 449 -17.68 -24.20 4.17
C ALA A 449 -18.22 -22.77 4.25
N LYS A 450 -19.44 -22.54 3.74
CA LYS A 450 -20.21 -21.32 3.87
C LYS A 450 -21.35 -21.55 4.85
N GLY A 451 -21.53 -20.65 5.82
CA GLY A 451 -22.60 -20.70 6.81
C GLY A 451 -23.19 -19.32 7.10
N LEU A 452 -24.42 -19.29 7.57
CA LEU A 452 -25.08 -18.08 8.02
C LEU A 452 -25.31 -18.14 9.53
N PRO A 453 -24.52 -17.43 10.36
CA PRO A 453 -24.62 -17.49 11.81
C PRO A 453 -26.03 -17.15 12.30
N GLY A 454 -26.54 -17.99 13.21
CA GLY A 454 -27.87 -17.86 13.79
C GLY A 454 -29.03 -18.45 12.96
N SER A 455 -28.77 -19.00 11.76
CA SER A 455 -29.83 -19.45 10.85
C SER A 455 -30.49 -20.76 11.29
N ARG A 456 -29.77 -21.68 11.94
CA ARG A 456 -30.28 -23.01 12.31
C ARG A 456 -31.45 -22.95 13.29
N ASN A 457 -31.43 -22.07 14.28
CA ASN A 457 -32.47 -21.95 15.28
C ASN A 457 -33.40 -20.74 15.06
N ASN A 458 -33.15 -19.91 14.08
CA ASN A 458 -33.97 -18.74 13.77
C ASN A 458 -34.30 -18.64 12.27
N PRO A 459 -35.31 -19.35 11.80
CA PRO A 459 -35.72 -19.28 10.39
C PRO A 459 -36.11 -17.87 9.92
N ALA A 460 -36.44 -16.95 10.83
CA ALA A 460 -36.72 -15.56 10.46
C ALA A 460 -35.52 -14.83 9.89
N VAL A 461 -34.28 -15.30 10.16
CA VAL A 461 -33.06 -14.77 9.53
C VAL A 461 -33.04 -15.08 8.03
N LEU A 462 -33.62 -16.21 7.63
CA LEU A 462 -33.72 -16.64 6.23
C LEU A 462 -34.80 -15.87 5.43
N LEU A 463 -35.76 -15.27 6.13
CA LEU A 463 -36.87 -14.53 5.51
C LEU A 463 -36.56 -13.04 5.28
N GLN A 464 -35.32 -12.60 5.51
CA GLN A 464 -34.92 -11.23 5.24
C GLN A 464 -34.83 -11.01 3.72
N GLU A 465 -35.70 -10.17 3.18
CA GLU A 465 -35.70 -9.82 1.74
C GLU A 465 -34.42 -9.08 1.29
N ASP A 466 -33.76 -8.40 2.21
CA ASP A 466 -32.52 -7.68 1.93
C ASP A 466 -31.29 -8.56 2.20
N THR A 467 -30.84 -9.26 1.16
CA THR A 467 -29.64 -10.14 1.21
C THR A 467 -28.35 -9.40 1.53
N THR A 468 -28.31 -8.07 1.44
CA THR A 468 -27.12 -7.27 1.81
C THR A 468 -26.87 -7.26 3.32
N ILE A 469 -27.88 -7.61 4.12
CA ILE A 469 -27.79 -7.69 5.59
C ILE A 469 -27.25 -9.06 6.03
N LEU A 470 -27.37 -10.09 5.20
CA LEU A 470 -26.92 -11.44 5.54
C LEU A 470 -25.39 -11.54 5.57
N LYS A 471 -24.85 -11.77 6.76
CA LYS A 471 -23.40 -11.86 6.97
C LYS A 471 -22.93 -13.31 7.03
N TYR A 472 -22.74 -13.91 5.87
CA TYR A 472 -22.18 -15.25 5.76
C TYR A 472 -20.75 -15.31 6.28
N MET A 473 -20.42 -16.42 6.94
CA MET A 473 -19.04 -16.78 7.32
C MET A 473 -18.53 -17.89 6.41
N TYR A 474 -17.22 -17.90 6.23
CA TYR A 474 -16.54 -18.87 5.36
C TYR A 474 -15.35 -19.48 6.08
N PHE A 475 -15.26 -20.80 6.06
CA PHE A 475 -14.13 -21.55 6.61
C PHE A 475 -13.50 -22.39 5.52
N GLY A 476 -12.21 -22.15 5.23
CA GLY A 476 -11.42 -23.06 4.40
C GLY A 476 -11.21 -24.38 5.15
N ILE A 477 -11.72 -25.47 4.60
CA ILE A 477 -11.64 -26.80 5.21
C ILE A 477 -10.36 -27.50 4.78
N ASP A 478 -10.06 -27.43 3.48
CA ASP A 478 -8.85 -28.02 2.89
C ASP A 478 -8.37 -27.18 1.70
N ILE A 479 -7.05 -27.15 1.53
CA ILE A 479 -6.40 -26.60 0.33
C ILE A 479 -5.37 -27.62 -0.11
N LYS A 480 -5.59 -28.25 -1.27
CA LYS A 480 -4.81 -29.36 -1.75
C LYS A 480 -4.12 -29.04 -3.06
N HIS A 481 -2.82 -29.25 -3.09
CA HIS A 481 -2.03 -29.25 -4.32
C HIS A 481 -2.02 -30.65 -4.94
N ILE A 482 -2.31 -30.74 -6.24
CA ILE A 482 -2.18 -32.00 -6.99
C ILE A 482 -0.98 -31.88 -7.93
N GLN A 483 -0.13 -32.92 -7.94
CA GLN A 483 1.04 -32.96 -8.81
C GLN A 483 0.67 -33.17 -10.29
N HIS A 484 -0.43 -33.87 -10.52
CA HIS A 484 -0.95 -34.16 -11.86
C HIS A 484 -2.22 -33.35 -12.11
N SER A 485 -2.24 -32.61 -13.20
CA SER A 485 -3.40 -31.79 -13.57
C SER A 485 -4.41 -32.52 -14.46
N ASP A 486 -4.42 -33.86 -14.40
CA ASP A 486 -5.42 -34.63 -15.11
C ASP A 486 -6.77 -34.61 -14.38
N ILE A 487 -7.84 -34.80 -15.15
CA ILE A 487 -9.22 -34.71 -14.66
C ILE A 487 -9.51 -35.82 -13.63
N ASN A 488 -8.95 -36.99 -13.78
CA ASN A 488 -9.22 -38.11 -12.88
C ASN A 488 -8.65 -37.85 -11.48
N SER A 489 -7.44 -37.32 -11.40
CA SER A 489 -6.85 -36.90 -10.11
C SER A 489 -7.68 -35.81 -9.41
N ILE A 490 -8.28 -34.91 -10.17
CA ILE A 490 -9.20 -33.88 -9.63
C ILE A 490 -10.47 -34.55 -9.10
N LYS A 491 -11.09 -35.47 -9.89
CA LYS A 491 -12.28 -36.21 -9.49
C LYS A 491 -12.05 -37.05 -8.23
N GLU A 492 -10.93 -37.75 -8.15
CA GLU A 492 -10.55 -38.54 -6.96
C GLU A 492 -10.48 -37.72 -5.69
N VAL A 493 -9.95 -36.50 -5.77
CA VAL A 493 -9.88 -35.58 -4.60
C VAL A 493 -11.27 -35.11 -4.21
N ILE A 494 -12.11 -34.76 -5.17
CA ILE A 494 -13.47 -34.26 -4.91
C ILE A 494 -14.35 -35.42 -4.39
N GLU A 495 -14.27 -36.62 -4.96
CA GLU A 495 -14.95 -37.82 -4.43
C GLU A 495 -14.49 -38.12 -3.00
N GLY A 496 -13.19 -37.93 -2.71
CA GLY A 496 -12.67 -38.01 -1.35
C GLY A 496 -13.32 -37.01 -0.39
N TYR A 497 -13.63 -35.79 -0.86
CA TYR A 497 -14.38 -34.80 -0.07
C TYR A 497 -15.86 -35.23 0.09
N VAL A 498 -16.52 -35.64 -0.98
CA VAL A 498 -17.91 -36.18 -0.93
C VAL A 498 -18.02 -37.27 0.12
N ASN A 499 -17.13 -38.25 0.08
CA ASN A 499 -17.14 -39.38 1.04
C ASN A 499 -16.79 -38.95 2.47
N LYS A 500 -15.87 -37.98 2.64
CA LYS A 500 -15.39 -37.56 3.97
C LYS A 500 -16.36 -36.63 4.68
N TYR A 501 -17.10 -35.81 3.92
CA TYR A 501 -17.96 -34.76 4.48
C TYR A 501 -19.44 -34.96 4.18
N ASP A 502 -19.82 -36.15 3.77
CA ASP A 502 -21.20 -36.52 3.43
C ASP A 502 -21.83 -35.58 2.37
N GLY A 503 -21.06 -35.32 1.32
CA GLY A 503 -21.45 -34.49 0.17
C GLY A 503 -20.63 -33.21 0.01
N VAL A 504 -20.76 -32.65 -1.18
CA VAL A 504 -20.27 -31.30 -1.58
C VAL A 504 -21.41 -30.62 -2.31
N ASP A 505 -21.70 -29.38 -1.97
CA ASP A 505 -22.88 -28.69 -2.52
C ASP A 505 -22.59 -28.02 -3.85
N SER A 506 -21.37 -27.50 -4.06
CA SER A 506 -21.01 -26.87 -5.33
C SER A 506 -19.55 -27.08 -5.76
N LEU A 507 -19.35 -27.03 -7.06
CA LEU A 507 -18.03 -27.01 -7.71
C LEU A 507 -17.95 -25.83 -8.67
N CYS A 508 -16.98 -24.96 -8.47
CA CYS A 508 -16.71 -23.85 -9.35
C CYS A 508 -15.29 -23.94 -9.94
N THR A 509 -15.17 -23.82 -11.26
CA THR A 509 -13.89 -23.89 -11.96
C THR A 509 -13.95 -23.22 -13.32
N GLU A 510 -12.78 -22.94 -13.89
CA GLU A 510 -12.68 -22.41 -15.24
C GLU A 510 -13.14 -23.45 -16.29
N ARG A 511 -13.80 -23.00 -17.35
CA ARG A 511 -14.35 -23.87 -18.41
C ARG A 511 -13.32 -24.69 -19.16
N TRP A 512 -12.07 -24.24 -19.17
CA TRP A 512 -11.03 -24.86 -20.02
C TRP A 512 -10.66 -26.27 -19.53
N GLY A 513 -11.00 -27.26 -20.36
CA GLY A 513 -10.64 -28.66 -20.14
C GLY A 513 -11.50 -29.43 -19.11
N MET A 514 -12.69 -28.94 -18.78
CA MET A 514 -13.59 -29.54 -17.80
C MET A 514 -14.97 -29.91 -18.39
N TRP A 515 -15.05 -30.17 -19.67
CA TRP A 515 -16.34 -30.45 -20.39
C TRP A 515 -17.09 -31.68 -19.88
N ASP A 516 -16.36 -32.71 -19.43
CA ASP A 516 -16.94 -33.99 -19.02
C ASP A 516 -17.32 -34.04 -17.52
N ILE A 517 -17.20 -32.93 -16.81
CA ILE A 517 -17.43 -32.90 -15.36
C ILE A 517 -18.90 -32.63 -15.03
N GLY A 518 -19.67 -31.98 -15.91
CA GLY A 518 -21.09 -31.66 -15.61
C GLY A 518 -21.92 -32.89 -15.26
N GLU A 519 -21.94 -33.91 -16.13
CA GLU A 519 -22.68 -35.14 -15.89
C GLU A 519 -22.18 -35.89 -14.63
N TRP A 520 -20.86 -35.86 -14.39
CA TRP A 520 -20.28 -36.48 -13.20
C TRP A 520 -20.70 -35.71 -11.92
N CYS A 521 -20.79 -34.36 -11.97
CA CYS A 521 -21.30 -33.55 -10.85
C CYS A 521 -22.77 -33.85 -10.57
N GLU A 522 -23.61 -33.97 -11.63
CA GLU A 522 -25.02 -34.31 -11.50
C GLU A 522 -25.20 -35.65 -10.80
N ASN A 523 -24.38 -36.68 -11.12
CA ASN A 523 -24.40 -38.00 -10.49
C ASN A 523 -24.01 -37.98 -9.00
N LEU A 524 -23.25 -36.97 -8.57
CA LEU A 524 -22.83 -36.77 -7.17
C LEU A 524 -23.67 -35.67 -6.44
N GLU A 525 -24.74 -35.19 -7.06
CA GLU A 525 -25.60 -34.10 -6.54
C GLU A 525 -24.81 -32.81 -6.25
N ILE A 526 -23.77 -32.53 -7.04
CA ILE A 526 -22.94 -31.31 -6.93
C ILE A 526 -23.44 -30.29 -7.94
N GLU A 527 -23.76 -29.05 -7.48
CA GLU A 527 -24.11 -27.96 -8.38
C GLU A 527 -22.85 -27.42 -9.07
N PHE A 528 -22.81 -27.50 -10.42
CA PHE A 528 -21.63 -27.18 -11.20
C PHE A 528 -21.68 -25.77 -11.79
N PHE A 529 -20.71 -24.91 -11.42
CA PHE A 529 -20.53 -23.55 -11.90
C PHE A 529 -19.30 -23.39 -12.80
N PRO A 530 -19.39 -23.72 -14.10
CA PRO A 530 -18.29 -23.45 -15.03
C PRO A 530 -18.22 -21.97 -15.36
N LEU A 531 -17.06 -21.36 -15.18
CA LEU A 531 -16.86 -19.93 -15.43
C LEU A 531 -15.77 -19.66 -16.48
N THR A 532 -15.80 -18.44 -17.03
CA THR A 532 -14.69 -17.89 -17.80
C THR A 532 -14.03 -16.81 -16.95
N ALA A 533 -12.75 -16.97 -16.66
CA ALA A 533 -11.97 -16.08 -15.80
C ALA A 533 -11.78 -14.68 -16.43
N SER A 534 -12.88 -13.99 -16.69
CA SER A 534 -12.86 -12.60 -17.15
C SER A 534 -12.64 -11.63 -15.99
N TYR A 535 -12.09 -10.47 -16.28
CA TYR A 535 -11.85 -9.45 -15.24
C TYR A 535 -13.11 -9.08 -14.41
N PRO A 536 -14.34 -8.95 -14.99
CA PRO A 536 -15.54 -8.71 -14.18
C PRO A 536 -15.79 -9.83 -13.16
N ILE A 537 -15.69 -11.10 -13.56
CA ILE A 537 -15.90 -12.25 -12.68
C ILE A 537 -14.82 -12.31 -11.59
N GLN A 538 -13.56 -12.13 -11.97
CA GLN A 538 -12.45 -12.02 -11.00
C GLN A 538 -12.71 -10.89 -10.00
N LYS A 539 -13.14 -9.72 -10.50
CA LYS A 539 -13.44 -8.55 -9.65
C LYS A 539 -14.54 -8.85 -8.64
N GLU A 540 -15.60 -9.52 -9.05
CA GLU A 540 -16.70 -9.88 -8.14
C GLU A 540 -16.22 -10.82 -7.03
N GLY A 541 -15.56 -11.93 -7.38
CA GLY A 541 -15.08 -12.89 -6.39
C GLY A 541 -14.01 -12.31 -5.47
N PHE A 542 -13.00 -11.63 -6.02
CA PHE A 542 -11.95 -11.02 -5.18
C PHE A 542 -12.44 -9.85 -4.34
N SER A 543 -13.44 -9.09 -4.78
CA SER A 543 -14.03 -8.03 -3.95
C SER A 543 -14.77 -8.63 -2.75
N GLU A 544 -15.46 -9.74 -2.94
CA GLU A 544 -16.11 -10.47 -1.85
C GLU A 544 -15.07 -11.07 -0.90
N MET A 545 -14.06 -11.76 -1.42
CA MET A 545 -12.96 -12.29 -0.63
C MET A 545 -12.28 -11.21 0.21
N TYR A 546 -12.03 -10.03 -0.38
CA TYR A 546 -11.46 -8.89 0.33
C TYR A 546 -12.36 -8.42 1.48
N ALA A 547 -13.67 -8.30 1.24
CA ALA A 547 -14.63 -7.91 2.27
C ALA A 547 -14.68 -8.94 3.41
N LEU A 548 -14.76 -10.23 3.08
CA LEU A 548 -14.79 -11.33 4.05
C LEU A 548 -13.56 -11.34 4.95
N ILE A 549 -12.37 -11.13 4.39
CA ILE A 549 -11.11 -11.09 5.14
C ILE A 549 -11.06 -9.88 6.07
N ASN A 550 -11.40 -8.68 5.55
CA ASN A 550 -11.36 -7.45 6.37
C ASN A 550 -12.42 -7.40 7.47
N GLU A 551 -13.54 -8.08 7.26
CA GLU A 551 -14.61 -8.21 8.27
C GLU A 551 -14.38 -9.39 9.22
N GLY A 552 -13.29 -10.15 9.06
CA GLY A 552 -12.98 -11.32 9.87
C GLY A 552 -13.87 -12.54 9.64
N ARG A 553 -14.64 -12.55 8.54
CA ARG A 553 -15.61 -13.59 8.17
C ARG A 553 -15.03 -14.72 7.31
N PHE A 554 -13.75 -14.67 6.99
CA PHE A 554 -13.04 -15.71 6.27
C PHE A 554 -11.87 -16.25 7.08
N LYS A 555 -11.80 -17.57 7.22
CA LYS A 555 -10.70 -18.29 7.88
C LYS A 555 -10.27 -19.48 7.03
N CYS A 556 -8.97 -19.69 6.88
CA CYS A 556 -8.44 -20.83 6.14
C CYS A 556 -7.21 -21.44 6.85
N PRO A 557 -6.90 -22.73 6.55
CA PRO A 557 -5.69 -23.35 7.06
C PRO A 557 -4.44 -22.76 6.41
N GLU A 558 -3.32 -22.87 7.09
CA GLU A 558 -2.02 -22.64 6.49
C GLU A 558 -1.67 -23.79 5.55
N VAL A 559 -1.11 -23.48 4.38
CA VAL A 559 -0.77 -24.47 3.36
C VAL A 559 0.74 -24.55 3.19
N VAL A 560 1.31 -25.71 3.51
CA VAL A 560 2.73 -26.03 3.28
C VAL A 560 2.85 -27.00 2.11
N ILE A 561 3.33 -26.54 0.97
CA ILE A 561 3.42 -27.35 -0.25
C ILE A 561 4.84 -27.80 -0.56
N ARG A 562 5.87 -27.11 -0.07
CA ARG A 562 7.28 -27.36 -0.41
C ARG A 562 7.96 -28.30 0.59
N GLY A 563 7.65 -29.60 0.54
CA GLY A 563 8.36 -30.64 1.28
C GLY A 563 8.52 -30.35 2.78
N ASN A 564 9.69 -30.66 3.35
CA ASN A 564 9.99 -30.45 4.77
C ASN A 564 10.28 -28.97 5.16
N LYS A 565 10.11 -28.00 4.26
CA LYS A 565 10.28 -26.58 4.56
C LYS A 565 8.99 -26.02 5.14
N LYS A 566 9.12 -25.20 6.18
CA LYS A 566 8.00 -24.45 6.80
C LYS A 566 7.49 -23.27 5.94
N ASP A 567 7.73 -23.28 4.66
CA ASP A 567 7.33 -22.20 3.76
C ASP A 567 5.86 -22.38 3.38
N SER A 568 5.00 -21.48 3.79
CA SER A 568 3.60 -21.46 3.39
C SER A 568 3.47 -20.88 1.98
N LEU A 569 3.00 -21.70 1.04
CA LEU A 569 2.74 -21.23 -0.31
C LEU A 569 1.61 -20.20 -0.33
N LEU A 570 0.57 -20.41 0.48
CA LEU A 570 -0.56 -19.50 0.58
C LEU A 570 -0.11 -18.13 1.10
N GLU A 571 0.83 -18.08 2.07
CA GLU A 571 1.38 -16.82 2.56
C GLU A 571 2.11 -16.05 1.46
N GLU A 572 2.97 -16.73 0.70
CA GLU A 572 3.70 -16.09 -0.40
C GLU A 572 2.73 -15.53 -1.45
N GLU A 573 1.75 -16.32 -1.89
CA GLU A 573 0.77 -15.89 -2.88
C GLU A 573 -0.10 -14.74 -2.35
N PHE A 574 -0.59 -14.85 -1.12
CA PHE A 574 -1.45 -13.86 -0.48
C PHE A 574 -0.75 -12.50 -0.34
N LEU A 575 0.50 -12.50 0.14
CA LEU A 575 1.28 -11.28 0.36
C LEU A 575 1.82 -10.65 -0.93
N LEU A 576 1.90 -11.43 -2.02
CA LEU A 576 2.35 -10.93 -3.32
C LEU A 576 1.19 -10.63 -4.29
N PHE A 577 -0.05 -10.94 -3.90
CA PHE A 577 -1.21 -10.78 -4.76
C PHE A 577 -1.57 -9.30 -4.96
N ASP A 578 -1.56 -8.86 -6.21
CA ASP A 578 -1.81 -7.49 -6.63
C ASP A 578 -3.19 -7.33 -7.28
N HIS A 579 -3.76 -6.14 -7.12
CA HIS A 579 -4.89 -5.67 -7.91
C HIS A 579 -4.52 -4.38 -8.64
N ASP A 580 -4.56 -4.40 -9.96
CA ASP A 580 -4.36 -3.22 -10.80
C ASP A 580 -5.65 -2.91 -11.58
N PRO A 581 -6.49 -1.99 -11.11
CA PRO A 581 -7.76 -1.66 -11.78
C PRO A 581 -7.55 -1.01 -13.15
N VAL A 582 -6.41 -0.34 -13.39
CA VAL A 582 -6.09 0.29 -14.67
C VAL A 582 -5.75 -0.76 -15.73
N LYS A 583 -4.95 -1.75 -15.35
CA LYS A 583 -4.61 -2.88 -16.22
C LYS A 583 -5.68 -3.96 -16.25
N LYS A 584 -6.73 -3.84 -15.45
CA LYS A 584 -7.75 -4.87 -15.25
C LYS A 584 -7.11 -6.22 -14.92
N PHE A 585 -6.26 -6.22 -13.91
CA PHE A 585 -5.44 -7.37 -13.55
C PHE A 585 -5.58 -7.72 -12.06
N TYR A 586 -5.77 -9.01 -11.80
CA TYR A 586 -5.60 -9.66 -10.50
C TYR A 586 -4.52 -10.74 -10.64
N GLY A 587 -3.64 -10.86 -9.68
CA GLY A 587 -2.62 -11.90 -9.66
C GLY A 587 -1.29 -11.43 -9.10
N THR A 588 -0.30 -12.31 -9.14
CA THR A 588 1.06 -12.01 -8.69
C THR A 588 1.89 -11.45 -9.85
N PRO A 589 2.28 -10.16 -9.83
CA PRO A 589 2.98 -9.53 -10.95
C PRO A 589 4.38 -10.10 -11.18
N GLU A 590 4.99 -10.68 -10.15
CA GLU A 590 6.33 -11.29 -10.21
C GLU A 590 6.31 -12.71 -10.77
N LYS A 591 5.12 -13.26 -11.08
CA LYS A 591 4.90 -14.56 -11.70
C LYS A 591 5.78 -14.81 -12.94
N LYS A 592 6.07 -13.76 -13.69
CA LYS A 592 6.76 -13.86 -14.99
C LYS A 592 8.27 -13.69 -14.95
N GLU A 593 8.85 -13.17 -13.88
CA GLU A 593 10.22 -12.66 -14.02
C GLU A 593 11.29 -13.27 -13.11
N LYS A 594 11.05 -13.73 -11.89
CA LYS A 594 12.20 -14.06 -11.01
C LYS A 594 12.05 -15.10 -9.90
N LEU A 595 10.88 -15.38 -9.33
CA LEU A 595 10.80 -16.15 -8.08
C LEU A 595 9.98 -17.43 -8.15
N GLY A 596 9.29 -17.73 -9.25
CA GLY A 596 8.45 -18.91 -9.38
C GLY A 596 7.23 -18.91 -8.45
N VAL A 597 6.87 -17.76 -7.89
CA VAL A 597 5.65 -17.61 -7.08
C VAL A 597 4.46 -17.50 -8.02
N GLN A 598 3.47 -18.33 -7.75
CA GLN A 598 2.22 -18.41 -8.52
C GLN A 598 1.10 -17.67 -7.76
N ASP A 599 -0.13 -17.77 -8.26
CA ASP A 599 -1.34 -17.23 -7.66
C ASP A 599 -2.49 -18.28 -7.63
N ASP A 600 -2.13 -19.54 -7.81
CA ASP A 600 -3.06 -20.66 -8.02
C ASP A 600 -3.93 -20.91 -6.77
N CYS A 601 -3.37 -20.77 -5.54
CA CYS A 601 -4.15 -20.89 -4.30
C CYS A 601 -5.19 -19.75 -4.18
N MET A 602 -4.80 -18.53 -4.54
CA MET A 602 -5.68 -17.38 -4.46
C MET A 602 -6.85 -17.49 -5.43
N PHE A 603 -6.60 -17.99 -6.64
CA PHE A 603 -7.66 -18.24 -7.62
C PHE A 603 -8.56 -19.40 -7.21
N ALA A 604 -8.03 -20.51 -6.71
CA ALA A 604 -8.85 -21.63 -6.24
C ALA A 604 -9.77 -21.21 -5.08
N ILE A 605 -9.27 -20.47 -4.10
CA ILE A 605 -10.10 -19.89 -3.01
C ILE A 605 -11.16 -18.95 -3.59
N ASN A 606 -10.76 -18.08 -4.53
CA ASN A 606 -11.67 -17.15 -5.17
C ASN A 606 -12.82 -17.87 -5.90
N TRP A 607 -12.53 -18.97 -6.60
CA TRP A 607 -13.54 -19.77 -7.29
C TRP A 607 -14.50 -20.46 -6.33
N SER A 608 -13.99 -20.99 -5.19
CA SER A 608 -14.88 -21.54 -4.13
C SER A 608 -15.82 -20.48 -3.59
N ILE A 609 -15.32 -19.27 -3.28
CA ILE A 609 -16.15 -18.16 -2.79
C ILE A 609 -17.14 -17.72 -3.85
N TYR A 610 -16.70 -17.60 -5.11
CA TYR A 610 -17.57 -17.21 -6.23
C TYR A 610 -18.70 -18.19 -6.45
N GLY A 611 -18.43 -19.50 -6.48
CA GLY A 611 -19.45 -20.54 -6.59
C GLY A 611 -20.41 -20.54 -5.40
N ALA A 612 -19.89 -20.36 -4.20
CA ALA A 612 -20.69 -20.29 -2.99
C ALA A 612 -21.71 -19.16 -2.97
N ARG A 613 -21.53 -18.10 -3.77
CA ARG A 613 -22.48 -16.96 -3.86
C ARG A 613 -23.87 -17.39 -4.33
N PHE A 614 -23.95 -18.42 -5.15
CA PHE A 614 -25.20 -18.91 -5.73
C PHE A 614 -25.99 -19.82 -4.78
N LEU A 615 -25.38 -20.28 -3.68
CA LEU A 615 -26.06 -21.06 -2.66
C LEU A 615 -26.67 -20.12 -1.61
N SER A 616 -27.94 -20.29 -1.32
CA SER A 616 -28.65 -19.61 -0.24
C SER A 616 -28.55 -20.42 1.07
N ALA A 617 -28.91 -19.82 2.20
CA ALA A 617 -28.92 -20.55 3.46
C ALA A 617 -30.00 -21.65 3.52
N GLU A 618 -31.00 -21.61 2.62
CA GLU A 618 -32.01 -22.66 2.46
C GLU A 618 -31.41 -23.94 1.82
N ASP A 619 -30.33 -23.77 1.04
CA ASP A 619 -29.62 -24.87 0.41
C ASP A 619 -28.65 -25.58 1.37
N PHE A 620 -28.43 -25.03 2.58
CA PHE A 620 -27.48 -25.59 3.53
C PHE A 620 -28.02 -26.86 4.17
N ARG A 621 -27.25 -27.94 4.10
CA ARG A 621 -27.64 -29.25 4.62
C ARG A 621 -27.24 -29.38 6.08
N SER A 622 -28.21 -29.76 6.92
CA SER A 622 -27.92 -30.30 8.25
C SER A 622 -27.42 -31.74 8.11
N ARG A 623 -26.13 -31.93 8.22
CA ARG A 623 -25.49 -33.23 7.96
C ARG A 623 -25.66 -34.26 9.08
N ASN A 624 -26.35 -33.87 10.17
CA ASN A 624 -26.63 -34.71 11.34
C ASN A 624 -28.02 -35.34 11.39
N VAL A 625 -28.89 -35.16 10.38
CA VAL A 625 -30.31 -35.60 10.45
C VAL A 625 -30.60 -36.82 9.57
N ILE A 626 -29.63 -37.68 9.28
CA ILE A 626 -29.88 -38.86 8.44
C ILE A 626 -30.58 -40.02 9.19
N THR A 627 -30.74 -39.96 10.51
CA THR A 627 -31.44 -41.04 11.24
C THR A 627 -32.95 -40.84 11.39
N SER A 628 -33.53 -39.66 11.06
CA SER A 628 -34.98 -39.44 11.23
C SER A 628 -35.76 -39.09 9.95
N LEU A 629 -35.06 -38.72 8.84
CA LEU A 629 -35.71 -38.35 7.57
C LEU A 629 -36.01 -39.54 6.62
N GLY A 630 -35.38 -40.68 6.85
CA GLY A 630 -35.75 -41.90 6.12
C GLY A 630 -37.21 -42.30 6.25
N SER A 631 -37.87 -41.96 7.37
CA SER A 631 -39.29 -42.14 7.58
C SER A 631 -40.20 -41.06 6.91
N TYR A 632 -39.68 -39.87 6.69
CA TYR A 632 -40.47 -38.78 6.15
C TYR A 632 -40.59 -38.82 4.61
N TYR A 633 -39.59 -39.35 3.93
CA TYR A 633 -39.63 -39.55 2.47
C TYR A 633 -40.38 -40.81 2.06
N GLU A 634 -40.44 -41.86 2.90
CA GLU A 634 -41.26 -43.04 2.65
C GLU A 634 -42.76 -42.72 2.80
N ASP A 635 -43.12 -41.83 3.74
CA ASP A 635 -44.52 -41.36 3.90
C ASP A 635 -45.01 -40.49 2.75
N LYS A 636 -44.14 -39.70 2.07
CA LYS A 636 -44.55 -38.91 0.90
C LYS A 636 -44.75 -39.72 -0.38
N LYS A 637 -44.04 -40.84 -0.53
CA LYS A 637 -44.25 -41.75 -1.66
C LYS A 637 -45.58 -42.54 -1.54
N SER A 638 -46.10 -42.74 -0.33
CA SER A 638 -47.39 -43.37 -0.10
C SER A 638 -48.60 -42.43 -0.31
N LEU A 639 -48.40 -41.10 -0.38
CA LEU A 639 -49.44 -40.11 -0.58
C LEU A 639 -49.64 -39.65 -2.04
N VAL A 640 -48.80 -40.07 -2.96
CA VAL A 640 -48.87 -39.74 -4.40
C VAL A 640 -49.29 -40.95 -5.25
N GLY A 641 -49.65 -42.06 -4.64
CA GLY A 641 -50.12 -43.27 -5.29
C GLY A 641 -51.53 -43.62 -4.87
N ASN A 642 -52.51 -42.79 -5.22
CA ASN A 642 -53.90 -43.19 -5.46
C ASN A 642 -54.60 -42.10 -6.30
#